data_689e16bdc572cab9d6cdd468fe21d422
#
_entry.id   689e16bdc572cab9d6cdd468fe21d422
#
_cell.length_a   1.000
_cell.length_b   1.000
_cell.length_c   1.000
_cell.angle_alpha   90.00
_cell.angle_beta   90.00
_cell.angle_gamma   90.00
#
_symmetry.space_group_name_H-M   'P 1'
#
loop_
_entity.id
_entity.type
_entity.pdbx_description
1 polymer ?
#
loop_
_entity_poly.entity_id
_entity_poly.type
_entity_poly.pdbx_seq_one_letter_code
_entity_poly.pdbx_strand_id
1 'polypeptide(L)'
;MFNDNLLIFCLWYIRLKFSIRYICVVCQNMWKIVWITILTSLCSVVWNATNVYIPVPKQTDQHSVPPFVNAGQQWVDSVFNAMTEDEKIGQLFMIAAYSNRDSLHVNYVKKMISEYHIGGLIFMQGGPVRQAALINEFQSLSRVPLLISMDAEWSLSMRLDSTVLYPRQMMLGAIRDENLIYTMGAEFARQLKRVGVQVSFSPVLDVNNNPQNPVINTRSFGEDPERVSHLGWKYAKGLQDNHVLAVGKHFPGHGDTKTDSHKDLPVIQHSRERLDSIEFVPFSYCIRKGMGGIMIAHLFVPALDSTAMLPTTLSQPVVSGLLRKEMGFQGLVFTDALNMQGVAKYYQQGEVELKALQAGNDVLLFSGDIPKAIEMIKAAVLDGRLKQEQIDESCKRILQAKYWAGLSNFVPIDIQSIVEDLNSPKALLLQQQLIESSLTLVRNEKNLIPLIGLDTLRIASVSFGSKQTNSFQNRLGSYSDIASYVYRNDFAGWSGDKIVSYLSKYDIVITSFHNISQLPDKQFGIDTLQVKLIRQLSEQTNVMLDLFGTPYALSLFDLCDSISAIVVSYNDWDITQDLSAQLFMGGIASDACLPVAAGKNFVAGAGATTPKIRLKYSRVPEDAGINSEMIATFDSIALSGITNGAYPGCQVYGARNGIVFYNKSFGKQTYEGNTSVKNSDVYDLASVTKVMATTLSLMKLYDQKKFDVGEKLSKYHSALDTTNKRDITFIDVLSHQACLVPWIPFYANGIKTDSLRRIHYSDTYSEEYKIHVAENMYMRNDFRDSLLARIYDSELLPQKKYKYSDLGMIIMGEIIREISGKTLDLYAIENFYKPLGANRTFFNPLKFLLMNEIIPTENDKTFRKQQLQGYVHDQASAMLGGVAGHAGLFSNANDLGKILQMLLQGGTYGAVRYFSEETVKYFTSAHFLANGNRRGLGFDKQVVSDPGTGPVCASASANSFGHSGFTGTYVWVDPDENLVFVFLCNRVYPVAENNKILSLNIRTNLHQAMYDAIIKD
;
A
#
# COMPACT_ATOMS: atom_id res chain seq x y z
N MET A 1 -82.48 -16.70 -11.59
CA MET A 1 -81.91 -15.99 -12.73
C MET A 1 -81.07 -14.76 -12.36
N PHE A 2 -80.17 -14.88 -11.36
CA PHE A 2 -79.31 -13.75 -11.02
C PHE A 2 -77.87 -14.16 -10.75
N ASN A 3 -77.47 -15.45 -10.93
CA ASN A 3 -76.10 -15.92 -10.63
C ASN A 3 -75.20 -16.24 -11.86
N ASP A 4 -75.78 -16.35 -13.05
CA ASP A 4 -75.02 -16.76 -14.24
C ASP A 4 -74.34 -15.60 -14.95
N ASN A 5 -74.83 -14.37 -14.84
CA ASN A 5 -74.21 -13.19 -15.42
C ASN A 5 -72.94 -12.67 -14.71
N LEU A 6 -72.82 -12.99 -13.43
CA LEU A 6 -71.57 -12.56 -12.64
C LEU A 6 -70.35 -13.42 -12.97
N LEU A 7 -70.60 -14.71 -13.24
CA LEU A 7 -69.50 -15.65 -13.60
C LEU A 7 -68.95 -15.36 -15.00
N ILE A 8 -69.84 -15.01 -15.95
CA ILE A 8 -69.45 -14.62 -17.33
C ILE A 8 -68.69 -13.29 -17.33
N PHE A 9 -69.04 -12.33 -16.45
CA PHE A 9 -68.32 -11.06 -16.33
C PHE A 9 -66.93 -11.21 -15.68
N CYS A 10 -66.81 -12.09 -14.68
CA CYS A 10 -65.53 -12.41 -14.05
C CYS A 10 -64.61 -13.16 -15.02
N LEU A 11 -65.11 -14.09 -15.80
CA LEU A 11 -64.32 -14.81 -16.81
C LEU A 11 -63.89 -13.89 -17.95
N TRP A 12 -64.76 -12.93 -18.35
CA TRP A 12 -64.41 -11.91 -19.37
C TRP A 12 -63.38 -10.93 -18.87
N TYR A 13 -63.50 -10.48 -17.61
CA TYR A 13 -62.53 -9.60 -16.96
C TYR A 13 -61.12 -10.25 -16.75
N ILE A 14 -61.09 -11.54 -16.41
CA ILE A 14 -59.83 -12.32 -16.27
C ILE A 14 -59.22 -12.53 -17.67
N ARG A 15 -60.02 -12.84 -18.69
CA ARG A 15 -59.49 -12.97 -20.05
C ARG A 15 -58.96 -11.65 -20.62
N LEU A 16 -59.61 -10.54 -20.34
CA LEU A 16 -59.16 -9.20 -20.74
C LEU A 16 -57.84 -8.81 -20.02
N LYS A 17 -57.68 -9.11 -18.72
CA LYS A 17 -56.46 -8.88 -17.99
C LYS A 17 -55.28 -9.73 -18.49
N PHE A 18 -55.52 -10.98 -18.87
CA PHE A 18 -54.50 -11.85 -19.47
C PHE A 18 -54.12 -11.38 -20.88
N SER A 19 -55.05 -10.97 -21.70
CA SER A 19 -54.78 -10.43 -23.04
C SER A 19 -54.00 -9.11 -22.98
N ILE A 20 -54.33 -8.20 -22.07
CA ILE A 20 -53.62 -6.94 -21.90
C ILE A 20 -52.20 -7.18 -21.39
N ARG A 21 -51.98 -8.12 -20.46
CA ARG A 21 -50.60 -8.51 -20.03
C ARG A 21 -49.80 -9.13 -21.16
N TYR A 22 -50.43 -9.97 -21.99
CA TYR A 22 -49.73 -10.58 -23.14
C TYR A 22 -49.37 -9.54 -24.20
N ILE A 23 -50.26 -8.59 -24.49
CA ILE A 23 -49.97 -7.48 -25.41
C ILE A 23 -48.85 -6.55 -24.85
N CYS A 24 -48.86 -6.25 -23.55
CA CYS A 24 -47.80 -5.46 -22.94
C CYS A 24 -46.41 -6.16 -22.99
N VAL A 25 -46.33 -7.47 -22.75
CA VAL A 25 -45.08 -8.26 -22.85
C VAL A 25 -44.61 -8.35 -24.29
N VAL A 26 -45.52 -8.53 -25.25
CA VAL A 26 -45.18 -8.56 -26.69
C VAL A 26 -44.73 -7.17 -27.16
N CYS A 27 -45.37 -6.09 -26.74
CA CYS A 27 -44.95 -4.72 -27.05
C CYS A 27 -43.56 -4.38 -26.40
N GLN A 28 -43.34 -4.79 -25.16
CA GLN A 28 -42.03 -4.58 -24.54
C GLN A 28 -40.88 -5.36 -25.22
N ASN A 29 -41.17 -6.56 -25.67
CA ASN A 29 -40.20 -7.36 -26.43
C ASN A 29 -39.97 -6.85 -27.86
N MET A 30 -41.02 -6.39 -28.54
CA MET A 30 -40.88 -5.71 -29.83
C MET A 30 -40.08 -4.41 -29.72
N TRP A 31 -40.29 -3.60 -28.68
CA TRP A 31 -39.47 -2.40 -28.43
C TRP A 31 -38.00 -2.75 -28.16
N LYS A 32 -37.71 -3.82 -27.43
CA LYS A 32 -36.33 -4.31 -27.24
C LYS A 32 -35.68 -4.76 -28.54
N ILE A 33 -36.44 -5.48 -29.43
CA ILE A 33 -35.94 -5.90 -30.73
C ILE A 33 -35.71 -4.68 -31.63
N VAL A 34 -36.61 -3.71 -31.66
CA VAL A 34 -36.43 -2.46 -32.42
C VAL A 34 -35.22 -1.66 -31.93
N TRP A 35 -35.03 -1.56 -30.61
CA TRP A 35 -33.84 -0.90 -30.05
C TRP A 35 -32.53 -1.65 -30.33
N ILE A 36 -32.54 -2.99 -30.28
CA ILE A 36 -31.38 -3.80 -30.65
C ILE A 36 -31.06 -3.65 -32.13
N THR A 37 -32.10 -3.62 -33.01
CA THR A 37 -31.89 -3.43 -34.45
C THR A 37 -31.41 -2.01 -34.77
N ILE A 38 -31.92 -1.00 -34.08
CA ILE A 38 -31.41 0.39 -34.20
C ILE A 38 -29.97 0.52 -33.68
N LEU A 39 -29.64 -0.11 -32.54
CA LEU A 39 -28.29 -0.12 -32.01
C LEU A 39 -27.30 -0.87 -32.92
N THR A 40 -27.69 -2.01 -33.48
CA THR A 40 -26.82 -2.76 -34.40
C THR A 40 -26.67 -2.03 -35.73
N SER A 41 -27.72 -1.35 -36.25
CA SER A 41 -27.62 -0.49 -37.42
C SER A 41 -26.81 0.77 -37.18
N LEU A 42 -26.90 1.39 -36.01
CA LEU A 42 -26.00 2.48 -35.57
C LEU A 42 -24.55 2.00 -35.39
N CYS A 43 -24.34 0.84 -34.82
CA CYS A 43 -22.98 0.25 -34.70
C CYS A 43 -22.37 -0.07 -36.06
N SER A 44 -23.16 -0.57 -37.04
CA SER A 44 -22.65 -0.83 -38.39
C SER A 44 -22.40 0.46 -39.20
N VAL A 45 -23.19 1.51 -38.98
CA VAL A 45 -22.92 2.85 -39.55
C VAL A 45 -21.67 3.49 -38.92
N VAL A 46 -21.48 3.32 -37.60
CA VAL A 46 -20.25 3.79 -36.91
C VAL A 46 -19.04 2.98 -37.35
N TRP A 47 -19.17 1.64 -37.53
CA TRP A 47 -18.08 0.79 -38.03
C TRP A 47 -17.66 1.13 -39.48
N ASN A 48 -18.60 1.47 -40.36
CA ASN A 48 -18.28 1.90 -41.71
C ASN A 48 -17.82 3.37 -41.81
N ALA A 49 -18.16 4.21 -40.81
CA ALA A 49 -17.69 5.61 -40.74
C ALA A 49 -16.24 5.72 -40.20
N THR A 50 -15.74 4.69 -39.48
CA THR A 50 -14.35 4.69 -38.96
C THR A 50 -13.30 4.38 -40.05
N ASN A 51 -13.69 3.98 -41.25
CA ASN A 51 -12.79 3.76 -42.39
C ASN A 51 -12.74 4.92 -43.40
N VAL A 52 -13.42 6.04 -43.14
CA VAL A 52 -13.18 7.29 -43.89
C VAL A 52 -12.06 8.02 -43.13
N TYR A 53 -10.87 7.98 -43.68
CA TYR A 53 -9.73 8.82 -43.28
C TYR A 53 -10.15 10.29 -43.48
N ILE A 54 -10.83 10.86 -42.46
CA ILE A 54 -10.95 12.30 -42.35
C ILE A 54 -9.58 12.74 -41.87
N PRO A 55 -8.79 13.48 -42.65
CA PRO A 55 -7.57 14.06 -42.16
C PRO A 55 -7.99 14.96 -40.99
N VAL A 56 -7.68 14.55 -39.75
CA VAL A 56 -7.77 15.45 -38.60
C VAL A 56 -7.03 16.71 -39.01
N PRO A 57 -7.66 17.92 -38.99
CA PRO A 57 -6.94 19.15 -39.23
C PRO A 57 -5.70 19.06 -38.34
N LYS A 58 -4.49 19.19 -38.94
CA LYS A 58 -3.28 19.42 -38.15
C LYS A 58 -3.63 20.58 -37.23
N GLN A 59 -3.95 20.30 -35.99
CA GLN A 59 -3.91 21.28 -34.93
C GLN A 59 -2.50 21.86 -35.10
N THR A 60 -2.39 23.10 -35.45
CA THR A 60 -1.13 23.82 -35.37
C THR A 60 -0.79 23.85 -33.90
N ASP A 61 -0.10 22.78 -33.45
CA ASP A 61 0.50 22.73 -32.11
C ASP A 61 1.41 23.96 -32.05
N GLN A 62 0.94 25.01 -31.37
CA GLN A 62 1.80 26.15 -31.09
C GLN A 62 2.98 25.57 -30.29
N HIS A 63 4.19 25.65 -30.87
CA HIS A 63 5.40 25.27 -30.15
C HIS A 63 5.47 26.10 -28.87
N SER A 64 5.36 25.44 -27.72
CA SER A 64 5.57 26.10 -26.44
C SER A 64 7.06 26.37 -26.27
N VAL A 65 7.42 27.58 -25.90
CA VAL A 65 8.81 27.93 -25.60
C VAL A 65 9.17 27.45 -24.21
N PRO A 66 10.44 27.14 -23.90
CA PRO A 66 10.90 26.84 -22.54
C PRO A 66 10.55 27.96 -21.59
N PRO A 67 10.22 27.64 -20.29
CA PRO A 67 9.58 28.60 -19.38
C PRO A 67 10.48 29.79 -19.00
N PHE A 68 11.79 29.69 -19.22
CA PHE A 68 12.75 30.73 -18.88
C PHE A 68 13.09 31.66 -20.10
N VAL A 69 12.71 31.26 -21.29
CA VAL A 69 12.96 32.11 -22.51
C VAL A 69 12.23 33.45 -22.35
N ASN A 70 12.97 34.55 -22.52
CA ASN A 70 12.56 35.92 -22.27
C ASN A 70 12.29 36.28 -20.79
N ALA A 71 12.68 35.42 -19.82
CA ALA A 71 12.54 35.76 -18.39
C ALA A 71 13.59 36.82 -17.98
N GLY A 72 13.14 37.83 -17.20
CA GLY A 72 14.01 38.76 -16.51
C GLY A 72 14.94 39.61 -17.36
N GLN A 73 14.52 40.06 -18.55
CA GLN A 73 15.36 40.75 -19.53
C GLN A 73 16.22 41.87 -18.95
N GLN A 74 15.62 42.73 -18.10
CA GLN A 74 16.35 43.84 -17.47
C GLN A 74 17.49 43.37 -16.57
N TRP A 75 17.25 42.31 -15.73
CA TRP A 75 18.28 41.76 -14.88
C TRP A 75 19.36 41.06 -15.70
N VAL A 76 18.98 40.29 -16.72
CA VAL A 76 19.90 39.61 -17.62
C VAL A 76 20.82 40.61 -18.33
N ASP A 77 20.27 41.68 -18.94
CA ASP A 77 21.05 42.70 -19.63
C ASP A 77 21.96 43.47 -18.66
N SER A 78 21.48 43.78 -17.46
CA SER A 78 22.29 44.46 -16.44
C SER A 78 23.49 43.64 -16.01
N VAL A 79 23.27 42.35 -15.69
CA VAL A 79 24.35 41.44 -15.28
C VAL A 79 25.31 41.16 -16.43
N PHE A 80 24.78 40.84 -17.62
CA PHE A 80 25.58 40.53 -18.81
C PHE A 80 26.50 41.69 -19.20
N ASN A 81 26.01 42.93 -19.22
CA ASN A 81 26.80 44.14 -19.59
C ASN A 81 27.83 44.50 -18.52
N ALA A 82 27.67 44.08 -17.29
CA ALA A 82 28.62 44.26 -16.18
C ALA A 82 29.72 43.18 -16.13
N MET A 83 29.64 42.13 -16.97
CA MET A 83 30.57 41.03 -17.01
C MET A 83 31.74 41.30 -17.95
N THR A 84 32.94 40.87 -17.56
CA THR A 84 34.11 40.74 -18.47
C THR A 84 33.93 39.52 -19.39
N GLU A 85 34.76 39.45 -20.44
CA GLU A 85 34.71 38.30 -21.35
C GLU A 85 35.10 37.00 -20.65
N ASP A 86 36.02 37.06 -19.69
CA ASP A 86 36.41 35.89 -18.88
C ASP A 86 35.24 35.38 -17.99
N GLU A 87 34.49 36.31 -17.41
CA GLU A 87 33.30 35.98 -16.64
C GLU A 87 32.20 35.39 -17.53
N LYS A 88 31.98 35.89 -18.75
CA LYS A 88 31.01 35.30 -19.71
C LYS A 88 31.39 33.87 -20.09
N ILE A 89 32.68 33.65 -20.40
CA ILE A 89 33.18 32.27 -20.69
C ILE A 89 33.03 31.38 -19.47
N GLY A 90 33.37 31.87 -18.27
CA GLY A 90 33.22 31.14 -17.01
C GLY A 90 31.80 30.62 -16.77
N GLN A 91 30.75 31.42 -17.17
CA GLN A 91 29.37 31.02 -16.98
C GLN A 91 28.98 29.73 -17.74
N LEU A 92 29.71 29.35 -18.76
CA LEU A 92 29.45 28.15 -19.58
C LEU A 92 29.92 26.86 -18.88
N PHE A 93 30.68 26.94 -17.79
CA PHE A 93 31.23 25.79 -17.08
C PHE A 93 30.38 25.39 -15.86
N MET A 94 30.10 24.10 -15.75
CA MET A 94 29.44 23.48 -14.57
C MET A 94 30.28 22.31 -14.07
N ILE A 95 30.82 22.44 -12.86
CA ILE A 95 31.77 21.48 -12.29
C ILE A 95 31.18 20.63 -11.20
N ALA A 96 31.79 19.46 -10.92
CA ALA A 96 31.35 18.56 -9.85
C ALA A 96 31.65 19.12 -8.46
N ALA A 97 30.66 19.06 -7.59
CA ALA A 97 30.78 19.32 -6.15
C ALA A 97 30.30 18.10 -5.36
N TYR A 98 30.97 17.81 -4.24
CA TYR A 98 30.68 16.68 -3.37
C TYR A 98 30.57 17.18 -1.92
N SER A 99 29.52 16.79 -1.20
CA SER A 99 29.38 17.17 0.20
C SER A 99 29.91 16.13 1.20
N ASN A 100 30.56 15.07 0.68
CA ASN A 100 31.22 14.03 1.46
C ASN A 100 32.75 13.97 1.25
N ARG A 101 33.33 14.97 0.58
CA ARG A 101 34.78 15.08 0.36
C ARG A 101 35.42 16.06 1.34
N ASP A 102 36.74 16.02 1.40
CA ASP A 102 37.58 16.82 2.30
C ASP A 102 37.71 18.30 1.90
N SER A 103 38.42 19.05 2.71
CA SER A 103 38.70 20.48 2.49
C SER A 103 39.49 20.78 1.22
N LEU A 104 40.32 19.84 0.71
CA LEU A 104 41.03 20.04 -0.56
C LEU A 104 40.05 20.19 -1.72
N HIS A 105 39.04 19.33 -1.78
CA HIS A 105 38.00 19.44 -2.77
C HIS A 105 37.17 20.73 -2.60
N VAL A 106 36.79 21.08 -1.41
CA VAL A 106 36.06 22.32 -1.11
C VAL A 106 36.85 23.56 -1.57
N ASN A 107 38.16 23.60 -1.26
CA ASN A 107 39.02 24.70 -1.65
C ASN A 107 39.24 24.76 -3.18
N TYR A 108 39.28 23.60 -3.86
CA TYR A 108 39.31 23.55 -5.32
C TYR A 108 38.03 24.20 -5.91
N VAL A 109 36.86 23.85 -5.42
CA VAL A 109 35.57 24.44 -5.89
C VAL A 109 35.56 25.94 -5.63
N LYS A 110 35.97 26.41 -4.42
CA LYS A 110 36.09 27.85 -4.10
C LYS A 110 37.00 28.58 -5.07
N LYS A 111 38.16 27.99 -5.42
CA LYS A 111 39.08 28.55 -6.42
C LYS A 111 38.42 28.70 -7.78
N MET A 112 37.68 27.68 -8.26
CA MET A 112 37.02 27.75 -9.57
C MET A 112 35.93 28.83 -9.59
N ILE A 113 35.25 29.05 -8.46
CA ILE A 113 34.26 30.12 -8.33
C ILE A 113 34.89 31.50 -8.34
N SER A 114 35.92 31.72 -7.54
CA SER A 114 36.50 33.04 -7.33
C SER A 114 37.45 33.51 -8.45
N GLU A 115 38.24 32.56 -9.02
CA GLU A 115 39.23 32.90 -10.04
C GLU A 115 38.74 32.73 -11.51
N TYR A 116 37.85 31.73 -11.74
CA TYR A 116 37.36 31.37 -13.07
C TYR A 116 35.88 31.66 -13.30
N HIS A 117 35.17 32.18 -12.28
CA HIS A 117 33.81 32.68 -12.36
C HIS A 117 32.81 31.69 -12.99
N ILE A 118 32.99 30.40 -12.65
CA ILE A 118 32.16 29.33 -13.21
C ILE A 118 30.65 29.57 -13.00
N GLY A 119 29.84 29.12 -13.98
CA GLY A 119 28.41 29.39 -14.01
C GLY A 119 27.57 28.50 -13.12
N GLY A 120 28.03 27.30 -12.76
CA GLY A 120 27.26 26.38 -11.99
C GLY A 120 28.02 25.21 -11.37
N LEU A 121 27.32 24.46 -10.54
CA LEU A 121 27.81 23.24 -9.90
C LEU A 121 26.84 22.08 -10.12
N ILE A 122 27.37 20.89 -10.38
CA ILE A 122 26.62 19.65 -10.30
C ILE A 122 26.98 18.93 -9.00
N PHE A 123 26.01 18.80 -8.07
CA PHE A 123 26.21 18.08 -6.83
C PHE A 123 26.06 16.58 -7.03
N MET A 124 27.05 15.85 -6.52
CA MET A 124 27.14 14.39 -6.54
C MET A 124 26.88 13.83 -5.13
N GLN A 125 27.62 12.77 -4.72
CA GLN A 125 27.38 12.09 -3.46
C GLN A 125 27.60 12.96 -2.22
N GLY A 126 26.73 12.74 -1.20
CA GLY A 126 26.85 13.39 0.10
C GLY A 126 25.60 13.29 0.95
N GLY A 127 25.35 14.32 1.76
CA GLY A 127 24.18 14.41 2.61
C GLY A 127 23.46 15.75 2.46
N PRO A 128 22.13 15.83 2.66
CA PRO A 128 21.34 16.99 2.34
C PRO A 128 21.73 18.23 3.17
N VAL A 129 21.99 18.09 4.44
CA VAL A 129 22.39 19.19 5.33
C VAL A 129 23.78 19.73 4.94
N ARG A 130 24.75 18.82 4.69
CA ARG A 130 26.10 19.18 4.26
C ARG A 130 26.10 19.88 2.90
N GLN A 131 25.26 19.40 1.97
CA GLN A 131 25.10 20.04 0.65
C GLN A 131 24.54 21.44 0.78
N ALA A 132 23.47 21.63 1.52
CA ALA A 132 22.83 22.93 1.72
C ALA A 132 23.80 23.96 2.34
N ALA A 133 24.59 23.56 3.34
CA ALA A 133 25.62 24.39 3.94
C ALA A 133 26.70 24.80 2.94
N LEU A 134 27.21 23.87 2.12
CA LEU A 134 28.20 24.18 1.08
C LEU A 134 27.63 25.08 -0.01
N ILE A 135 26.36 24.86 -0.43
CA ILE A 135 25.71 25.75 -1.41
C ILE A 135 25.64 27.18 -0.88
N ASN A 136 25.24 27.38 0.38
CA ASN A 136 25.22 28.70 1.01
C ASN A 136 26.62 29.36 0.98
N GLU A 137 27.65 28.60 1.33
CA GLU A 137 29.04 29.08 1.30
C GLU A 137 29.47 29.44 -0.13
N PHE A 138 29.25 28.58 -1.12
CA PHE A 138 29.65 28.78 -2.51
C PHE A 138 28.90 29.95 -3.16
N GLN A 139 27.60 30.09 -2.90
CA GLN A 139 26.81 31.22 -3.38
C GLN A 139 27.32 32.56 -2.85
N SER A 140 27.79 32.60 -1.58
CA SER A 140 28.32 33.84 -0.97
C SER A 140 29.65 34.29 -1.60
N LEU A 141 30.38 33.40 -2.27
CA LEU A 141 31.65 33.68 -2.97
C LEU A 141 31.43 34.07 -4.42
N SER A 142 30.27 33.75 -4.99
CA SER A 142 30.02 33.96 -6.42
C SER A 142 29.43 35.34 -6.69
N ARG A 143 30.04 36.09 -7.63
CA ARG A 143 29.55 37.40 -8.08
C ARG A 143 28.21 37.28 -8.83
N VAL A 144 28.09 36.28 -9.69
CA VAL A 144 26.85 35.89 -10.40
C VAL A 144 26.36 34.61 -9.81
N PRO A 145 25.12 34.52 -9.28
CA PRO A 145 24.66 33.32 -8.58
C PRO A 145 24.90 32.02 -9.37
N LEU A 146 25.37 30.98 -8.70
CA LEU A 146 25.65 29.68 -9.30
C LEU A 146 24.36 28.94 -9.62
N LEU A 147 24.27 28.36 -10.79
CA LEU A 147 23.20 27.44 -11.17
C LEU A 147 23.54 26.05 -10.62
N ILE A 148 22.80 25.59 -9.63
CA ILE A 148 23.03 24.30 -8.99
C ILE A 148 22.21 23.22 -9.67
N SER A 149 22.87 22.14 -10.09
CA SER A 149 22.24 20.99 -10.72
C SER A 149 22.49 19.71 -9.96
N MET A 150 21.69 18.69 -10.27
CA MET A 150 21.87 17.34 -9.77
C MET A 150 21.43 16.32 -10.81
N ASP A 151 22.22 15.26 -10.95
CA ASP A 151 21.85 14.07 -11.70
C ASP A 151 21.15 13.10 -10.73
N ALA A 152 19.83 13.31 -10.56
CA ALA A 152 18.98 12.58 -9.63
C ALA A 152 17.71 12.13 -10.36
N GLU A 153 17.82 11.07 -11.17
CA GLU A 153 16.81 10.65 -12.13
C GLU A 153 15.49 10.17 -11.50
N TRP A 154 15.55 9.56 -10.33
CA TRP A 154 14.35 9.01 -9.64
C TRP A 154 14.14 9.61 -8.25
N SER A 155 15.14 10.15 -7.58
CA SER A 155 15.02 10.92 -6.32
C SER A 155 16.38 11.44 -5.87
N LEU A 156 16.39 12.26 -4.83
CA LEU A 156 17.63 12.71 -4.15
C LEU A 156 18.47 11.54 -3.65
N SER A 157 17.83 10.42 -3.27
CA SER A 157 18.52 9.22 -2.75
C SER A 157 19.50 8.57 -3.74
N MET A 158 19.42 8.93 -5.02
CA MET A 158 20.47 8.55 -5.99
C MET A 158 21.82 9.18 -5.63
N ARG A 159 21.83 10.31 -4.95
CA ARG A 159 23.03 11.12 -4.62
C ARG A 159 23.21 11.39 -3.14
N LEU A 160 22.14 11.58 -2.40
CA LEU A 160 22.15 12.00 -1.01
C LEU A 160 21.65 10.88 -0.09
N ASP A 161 22.33 10.71 1.05
CA ASP A 161 21.85 9.87 2.13
C ASP A 161 20.58 10.45 2.79
N SER A 162 19.89 9.64 3.59
CA SER A 162 18.80 10.08 4.46
C SER A 162 17.62 10.76 3.75
N THR A 163 17.32 10.38 2.50
CA THR A 163 16.22 10.92 1.70
C THR A 163 15.29 9.81 1.18
N VAL A 164 14.01 10.14 0.97
CA VAL A 164 13.02 9.20 0.45
C VAL A 164 13.43 8.65 -0.93
N LEU A 165 13.17 7.36 -1.13
CA LEU A 165 13.55 6.62 -2.33
C LEU A 165 12.30 6.45 -3.22
N TYR A 166 12.29 7.05 -4.42
CA TYR A 166 11.23 6.83 -5.42
C TYR A 166 11.63 5.75 -6.43
N PRO A 167 10.64 5.09 -7.10
CA PRO A 167 10.89 4.08 -8.10
C PRO A 167 11.67 4.61 -9.31
N ARG A 168 12.48 3.74 -9.93
CA ARG A 168 13.12 4.04 -11.22
C ARG A 168 12.09 4.14 -12.32
N GLN A 169 12.45 4.82 -13.41
CA GLN A 169 11.55 5.12 -14.52
C GLN A 169 10.93 3.87 -15.17
N MET A 170 11.62 2.73 -15.24
CA MET A 170 11.03 1.47 -15.73
C MET A 170 9.80 1.03 -14.90
N MET A 171 9.89 1.13 -13.58
CA MET A 171 8.75 0.85 -12.70
C MET A 171 7.65 1.91 -12.85
N LEU A 172 8.01 3.19 -12.97
CA LEU A 172 7.07 4.28 -13.24
C LEU A 172 6.39 4.12 -14.61
N GLY A 173 7.08 3.52 -15.59
CA GLY A 173 6.56 3.18 -16.91
C GLY A 173 5.38 2.20 -16.88
N ALA A 174 5.21 1.44 -15.80
CA ALA A 174 4.08 0.54 -15.62
C ALA A 174 2.78 1.26 -15.19
N ILE A 175 2.87 2.47 -14.63
CA ILE A 175 1.75 3.23 -14.05
C ILE A 175 0.86 3.79 -15.16
N ARG A 176 -0.45 3.53 -15.12
CA ARG A 176 -1.40 4.07 -16.10
C ARG A 176 -1.81 5.51 -15.85
N ASP A 177 -1.90 5.93 -14.58
CA ASP A 177 -2.26 7.32 -14.24
C ASP A 177 -1.04 8.24 -14.40
N GLU A 178 -0.97 8.92 -15.55
CA GLU A 178 0.08 9.88 -15.85
C GLU A 178 0.13 11.07 -14.88
N ASN A 179 -0.99 11.39 -14.17
CA ASN A 179 -1.01 12.49 -13.22
C ASN A 179 -0.20 12.15 -11.96
N LEU A 180 -0.06 10.88 -11.63
CA LEU A 180 0.81 10.45 -10.54
C LEU A 180 2.29 10.73 -10.84
N ILE A 181 2.69 10.62 -12.13
CA ILE A 181 4.04 10.97 -12.57
C ILE A 181 4.27 12.50 -12.51
N TYR A 182 3.25 13.30 -12.87
CA TYR A 182 3.29 14.75 -12.68
C TYR A 182 3.44 15.12 -11.19
N THR A 183 2.67 14.47 -10.32
CA THR A 183 2.72 14.69 -8.87
C THR A 183 4.09 14.34 -8.31
N MET A 184 4.70 13.24 -8.79
CA MET A 184 6.08 12.89 -8.45
C MET A 184 7.07 13.98 -8.87
N GLY A 185 6.98 14.47 -10.10
CA GLY A 185 7.84 15.58 -10.59
C GLY A 185 7.69 16.84 -9.75
N ALA A 186 6.45 17.19 -9.36
CA ALA A 186 6.17 18.36 -8.52
C ALA A 186 6.74 18.23 -7.09
N GLU A 187 6.55 17.07 -6.46
CA GLU A 187 7.12 16.79 -5.13
C GLU A 187 8.64 16.73 -5.20
N PHE A 188 9.19 16.15 -6.27
CA PHE A 188 10.64 16.10 -6.45
C PHE A 188 11.24 17.51 -6.65
N ALA A 189 10.55 18.41 -7.36
CA ALA A 189 10.96 19.82 -7.44
C ALA A 189 10.99 20.49 -6.08
N ARG A 190 10.00 20.24 -5.23
CA ARG A 190 9.99 20.73 -3.83
C ARG A 190 11.24 20.28 -3.06
N GLN A 191 11.57 18.99 -3.19
CA GLN A 191 12.74 18.40 -2.52
C GLN A 191 14.05 18.95 -3.06
N LEU A 192 14.20 19.09 -4.39
CA LEU A 192 15.38 19.69 -5.03
C LEU A 192 15.59 21.14 -4.56
N LYS A 193 14.53 21.94 -4.55
CA LYS A 193 14.59 23.33 -4.05
C LYS A 193 14.97 23.40 -2.57
N ARG A 194 14.46 22.46 -1.75
CA ARG A 194 14.77 22.40 -0.31
C ARG A 194 16.26 22.17 -0.04
N VAL A 195 16.98 21.51 -0.95
CA VAL A 195 18.42 21.33 -0.88
C VAL A 195 19.19 22.25 -1.82
N GLY A 196 18.54 23.28 -2.36
CA GLY A 196 19.18 24.36 -3.14
C GLY A 196 19.52 24.03 -4.60
N VAL A 197 18.80 23.08 -5.22
CA VAL A 197 19.01 22.65 -6.62
C VAL A 197 17.96 23.28 -7.53
N GLN A 198 18.40 23.85 -8.67
CA GLN A 198 17.58 24.50 -9.68
C GLN A 198 17.45 23.71 -10.98
N VAL A 199 18.35 22.75 -11.26
CA VAL A 199 18.36 21.97 -12.49
C VAL A 199 18.41 20.47 -12.16
N SER A 200 17.47 19.69 -12.71
CA SER A 200 17.49 18.23 -12.64
C SER A 200 17.87 17.64 -13.99
N PHE A 201 18.91 16.80 -14.04
CA PHE A 201 19.23 16.02 -15.23
C PHE A 201 18.31 14.81 -15.33
N SER A 202 17.02 15.10 -15.47
CA SER A 202 15.89 14.19 -15.65
C SER A 202 14.75 14.90 -16.40
N PRO A 203 13.85 14.17 -17.05
CA PRO A 203 13.77 12.71 -17.18
C PRO A 203 14.74 12.10 -18.21
N VAL A 204 14.92 10.77 -18.12
CA VAL A 204 15.52 9.98 -19.21
C VAL A 204 14.43 9.77 -20.28
N LEU A 205 14.72 10.22 -21.51
CA LEU A 205 13.83 10.14 -22.66
C LEU A 205 14.23 9.04 -23.67
N ASP A 206 15.27 8.27 -23.32
CA ASP A 206 15.71 7.13 -24.13
C ASP A 206 14.64 6.05 -24.19
N VAL A 207 14.36 5.53 -25.38
CA VAL A 207 13.46 4.40 -25.62
C VAL A 207 14.24 3.11 -25.47
N ASN A 208 14.00 2.32 -24.43
CA ASN A 208 14.79 1.10 -24.15
C ASN A 208 14.21 -0.13 -24.87
N ASN A 209 14.49 -0.28 -26.14
CA ASN A 209 14.09 -1.41 -26.97
C ASN A 209 15.15 -2.53 -27.08
N ASN A 210 16.24 -2.43 -26.30
CA ASN A 210 17.30 -3.41 -26.21
C ASN A 210 17.44 -3.93 -24.77
N PRO A 211 16.98 -5.17 -24.45
CA PRO A 211 17.12 -5.75 -23.12
C PRO A 211 18.57 -5.91 -22.64
N GLN A 212 19.54 -5.93 -23.56
CA GLN A 212 20.98 -6.05 -23.27
C GLN A 212 21.66 -4.69 -23.05
N ASN A 213 20.93 -3.57 -23.13
CA ASN A 213 21.52 -2.24 -22.89
C ASN A 213 22.09 -2.16 -21.46
N PRO A 214 23.41 -1.93 -21.31
CA PRO A 214 24.06 -1.93 -20.00
C PRO A 214 23.89 -0.59 -19.24
N VAL A 215 23.43 0.46 -19.91
CA VAL A 215 23.41 1.85 -19.39
C VAL A 215 22.00 2.32 -19.09
N ILE A 216 21.09 2.20 -20.03
CA ILE A 216 19.72 2.73 -19.90
C ILE A 216 18.83 1.76 -19.13
N ASN A 217 18.51 0.60 -19.67
CA ASN A 217 17.77 -0.47 -18.99
C ASN A 217 16.63 0.09 -18.10
N THR A 218 16.71 -0.12 -16.78
CA THR A 218 15.70 0.31 -15.81
C THR A 218 15.60 1.84 -15.61
N ARG A 219 16.44 2.64 -16.28
CA ARG A 219 16.38 4.10 -16.25
C ARG A 219 15.36 4.68 -17.25
N SER A 220 14.94 3.93 -18.27
CA SER A 220 13.90 4.34 -19.23
C SER A 220 12.49 4.04 -18.70
N PHE A 221 11.48 4.79 -19.16
CA PHE A 221 10.06 4.50 -18.94
C PHE A 221 9.57 3.26 -19.72
N GLY A 222 10.31 2.77 -20.70
CA GLY A 222 9.95 1.58 -21.46
C GLY A 222 10.44 1.56 -22.89
N GLU A 223 9.82 0.73 -23.72
CA GLU A 223 10.18 0.53 -25.13
C GLU A 223 9.23 1.23 -26.12
N ASP A 224 8.08 1.73 -25.67
CA ASP A 224 7.11 2.43 -26.48
C ASP A 224 7.45 3.95 -26.53
N PRO A 225 7.80 4.50 -27.71
CA PRO A 225 8.20 5.91 -27.84
C PRO A 225 7.13 6.91 -27.40
N GLU A 226 5.85 6.63 -27.66
CA GLU A 226 4.74 7.52 -27.28
C GLU A 226 4.58 7.55 -25.77
N ARG A 227 4.64 6.37 -25.11
CA ARG A 227 4.56 6.29 -23.66
C ARG A 227 5.74 6.98 -22.97
N VAL A 228 6.97 6.77 -23.48
CA VAL A 228 8.16 7.49 -22.98
C VAL A 228 7.98 9.00 -23.13
N SER A 229 7.40 9.46 -24.26
CA SER A 229 7.09 10.88 -24.53
C SER A 229 6.15 11.46 -23.48
N HIS A 230 5.02 10.80 -23.25
CA HIS A 230 3.97 11.28 -22.34
C HIS A 230 4.45 11.30 -20.90
N LEU A 231 5.00 10.19 -20.41
CA LEU A 231 5.47 10.11 -19.02
C LEU A 231 6.67 11.02 -18.77
N GLY A 232 7.60 11.08 -19.72
CA GLY A 232 8.74 11.99 -19.67
C GLY A 232 8.30 13.45 -19.59
N TRP A 233 7.31 13.86 -20.40
CA TRP A 233 6.77 15.21 -20.31
C TRP A 233 6.03 15.47 -18.99
N LYS A 234 5.20 14.54 -18.51
CA LYS A 234 4.51 14.70 -17.21
C LYS A 234 5.50 14.90 -16.07
N TYR A 235 6.58 14.12 -16.06
CA TYR A 235 7.66 14.28 -15.09
C TYR A 235 8.34 15.64 -15.21
N ALA A 236 8.76 16.03 -16.45
CA ALA A 236 9.38 17.32 -16.70
C ALA A 236 8.47 18.50 -16.37
N LYS A 237 7.17 18.40 -16.72
CA LYS A 237 6.17 19.41 -16.39
C LYS A 237 6.02 19.62 -14.88
N GLY A 238 5.98 18.52 -14.10
CA GLY A 238 5.96 18.60 -12.63
C GLY A 238 7.16 19.37 -12.06
N LEU A 239 8.36 19.14 -12.61
CA LEU A 239 9.56 19.89 -12.24
C LEU A 239 9.43 21.38 -12.63
N GLN A 240 9.11 21.67 -13.90
CA GLN A 240 9.13 23.02 -14.45
C GLN A 240 8.02 23.93 -13.91
N ASP A 241 6.82 23.42 -13.69
CA ASP A 241 5.74 24.16 -13.03
C ASP A 241 6.11 24.60 -11.59
N ASN A 242 7.11 23.93 -10.99
CA ASN A 242 7.65 24.27 -9.67
C ASN A 242 9.04 24.93 -9.71
N HIS A 243 9.40 25.56 -10.86
CA HIS A 243 10.63 26.31 -11.03
C HIS A 243 11.93 25.49 -10.84
N VAL A 244 11.93 24.21 -11.22
CA VAL A 244 13.14 23.40 -11.41
C VAL A 244 13.26 23.03 -12.87
N LEU A 245 14.38 23.39 -13.49
CA LEU A 245 14.64 23.12 -14.90
C LEU A 245 14.80 21.63 -15.14
N ALA A 246 13.92 21.06 -15.95
CA ALA A 246 14.04 19.67 -16.40
C ALA A 246 14.96 19.57 -17.62
N VAL A 247 15.83 18.55 -17.65
CA VAL A 247 16.76 18.28 -18.75
C VAL A 247 16.53 16.87 -19.28
N GLY A 248 15.92 16.78 -20.46
CA GLY A 248 15.69 15.49 -21.13
C GLY A 248 17.00 14.90 -21.68
N LYS A 249 17.20 13.61 -21.49
CA LYS A 249 18.45 12.94 -21.85
C LYS A 249 18.23 11.51 -22.33
N HIS A 250 19.13 10.94 -23.13
CA HIS A 250 20.42 11.44 -23.66
C HIS A 250 20.29 11.60 -25.17
N PHE A 251 20.14 12.84 -25.68
CA PHE A 251 19.93 13.10 -27.10
C PHE A 251 21.17 12.68 -27.92
N PRO A 252 21.04 12.03 -29.09
CA PRO A 252 19.81 11.79 -29.86
C PRO A 252 19.04 10.47 -29.49
N GLY A 253 19.39 9.76 -28.45
CA GLY A 253 18.79 8.51 -27.95
C GLY A 253 19.85 7.44 -27.73
N HIS A 254 19.93 6.93 -26.49
CA HIS A 254 20.92 5.96 -26.04
C HIS A 254 20.30 4.56 -25.75
N GLY A 255 18.99 4.40 -26.04
CA GLY A 255 18.21 3.21 -25.61
C GLY A 255 18.58 1.91 -26.32
N ASP A 256 19.14 1.95 -27.54
CA ASP A 256 19.54 0.76 -28.31
C ASP A 256 21.06 0.63 -28.48
N THR A 257 21.80 0.82 -27.40
CA THR A 257 23.26 0.61 -27.40
C THR A 257 23.65 -0.68 -26.68
N LYS A 258 24.78 -1.27 -27.09
CA LYS A 258 25.37 -2.48 -26.48
C LYS A 258 26.66 -2.18 -25.72
N THR A 259 27.18 -0.97 -25.84
CA THR A 259 28.44 -0.54 -25.23
C THR A 259 28.16 0.51 -24.18
N ASP A 260 28.89 0.44 -23.07
CA ASP A 260 28.86 1.42 -21.98
C ASP A 260 29.67 2.67 -22.38
N SER A 261 29.00 3.82 -22.49
CA SER A 261 29.61 5.12 -22.85
C SER A 261 30.62 5.62 -21.81
N HIS A 262 30.61 5.10 -20.60
CA HIS A 262 31.67 5.36 -19.60
C HIS A 262 32.99 4.68 -19.92
N LYS A 263 33.00 3.67 -20.79
CA LYS A 263 34.18 2.85 -21.13
C LYS A 263 34.66 3.08 -22.54
N ASP A 264 33.76 3.29 -23.48
CA ASP A 264 34.09 3.50 -24.90
C ASP A 264 32.99 4.32 -25.60
N LEU A 265 33.19 4.73 -26.87
CA LEU A 265 32.19 5.45 -27.66
C LEU A 265 31.18 4.48 -28.28
N PRO A 266 29.91 4.45 -27.84
CA PRO A 266 28.90 3.60 -28.41
C PRO A 266 28.54 4.04 -29.83
N VAL A 267 28.24 3.06 -30.69
CA VAL A 267 27.90 3.29 -32.11
C VAL A 267 26.43 2.92 -32.32
N ILE A 268 25.63 3.81 -32.93
CA ILE A 268 24.27 3.57 -33.38
C ILE A 268 24.26 3.57 -34.93
N GLN A 269 24.03 2.40 -35.52
CA GLN A 269 24.05 2.22 -36.98
C GLN A 269 22.66 2.29 -37.62
N HIS A 270 21.69 2.90 -36.97
CA HIS A 270 20.34 3.04 -37.51
C HIS A 270 20.30 4.09 -38.64
N SER A 271 19.36 3.88 -39.59
CA SER A 271 19.07 4.89 -40.59
C SER A 271 18.34 6.10 -39.96
N ARG A 272 18.33 7.22 -40.68
CA ARG A 272 17.64 8.44 -40.24
C ARG A 272 16.15 8.19 -40.02
N GLU A 273 15.48 7.45 -40.89
CA GLU A 273 14.06 7.13 -40.80
C GLU A 273 13.74 6.31 -39.55
N ARG A 274 14.66 5.41 -39.15
CA ARG A 274 14.52 4.63 -37.92
C ARG A 274 14.66 5.54 -36.68
N LEU A 275 15.64 6.45 -36.67
CA LEU A 275 15.83 7.42 -35.60
C LEU A 275 14.62 8.36 -35.45
N ASP A 276 14.09 8.86 -36.57
CA ASP A 276 12.89 9.71 -36.61
C ASP A 276 11.67 9.01 -36.05
N SER A 277 11.52 7.68 -36.23
CA SER A 277 10.34 6.93 -35.84
C SER A 277 10.37 6.43 -34.41
N ILE A 278 11.52 6.41 -33.74
CA ILE A 278 11.66 5.87 -32.37
C ILE A 278 12.46 6.80 -31.46
N GLU A 279 13.77 6.96 -31.72
CA GLU A 279 14.66 7.66 -30.78
C GLU A 279 14.29 9.15 -30.64
N PHE A 280 13.90 9.82 -31.74
CA PHE A 280 13.56 11.25 -31.71
C PHE A 280 12.14 11.57 -31.27
N VAL A 281 11.24 10.59 -31.22
CA VAL A 281 9.82 10.81 -30.85
C VAL A 281 9.68 11.46 -29.48
N PRO A 282 10.30 10.94 -28.39
CA PRO A 282 10.17 11.57 -27.07
C PRO A 282 10.80 12.95 -26.99
N PHE A 283 11.95 13.17 -27.63
CA PHE A 283 12.60 14.47 -27.64
C PHE A 283 11.78 15.49 -28.41
N SER A 284 11.30 15.16 -29.63
CA SER A 284 10.45 16.02 -30.44
C SER A 284 9.16 16.39 -29.72
N TYR A 285 8.52 15.42 -29.02
CA TYR A 285 7.32 15.66 -28.25
C TYR A 285 7.59 16.66 -27.10
N CYS A 286 8.63 16.42 -26.31
CA CYS A 286 8.96 17.24 -25.14
C CYS A 286 9.43 18.65 -25.57
N ILE A 287 10.17 18.77 -26.68
CA ILE A 287 10.58 20.07 -27.25
C ILE A 287 9.36 20.90 -27.64
N ARG A 288 8.39 20.31 -28.37
CA ARG A 288 7.13 21.00 -28.72
C ARG A 288 6.32 21.46 -27.50
N LYS A 289 6.43 20.74 -26.39
CA LYS A 289 5.74 21.09 -25.13
C LYS A 289 6.50 22.12 -24.29
N GLY A 290 7.73 22.51 -24.61
CA GLY A 290 8.52 23.53 -23.91
C GLY A 290 9.54 22.98 -22.91
N MET A 291 10.22 21.86 -23.25
CA MET A 291 11.32 21.31 -22.45
C MET A 291 12.41 22.37 -22.23
N GLY A 292 12.84 22.54 -20.98
CA GLY A 292 13.81 23.56 -20.58
C GLY A 292 15.24 23.25 -20.98
N GLY A 293 15.67 21.99 -20.86
CA GLY A 293 17.03 21.55 -21.17
C GLY A 293 17.06 20.24 -21.93
N ILE A 294 18.11 20.04 -22.73
CA ILE A 294 18.46 18.79 -23.39
C ILE A 294 19.95 18.50 -23.16
N MET A 295 20.26 17.25 -22.76
CA MET A 295 21.63 16.75 -22.59
C MET A 295 22.02 15.92 -23.81
N ILE A 296 23.18 16.25 -24.43
CA ILE A 296 23.71 15.54 -25.60
C ILE A 296 24.60 14.39 -25.13
N ALA A 297 24.29 13.18 -25.58
CA ALA A 297 25.06 11.98 -25.31
C ALA A 297 26.42 11.96 -26.05
N HIS A 298 27.36 11.14 -25.53
CA HIS A 298 28.57 10.76 -26.24
C HIS A 298 28.32 9.49 -27.06
N LEU A 299 27.79 9.66 -28.30
CA LEU A 299 27.44 8.58 -29.22
C LEU A 299 28.06 8.86 -30.60
N PHE A 300 28.43 7.83 -31.33
CA PHE A 300 28.73 7.96 -32.77
C PHE A 300 27.52 7.46 -33.59
N VAL A 301 26.92 8.35 -34.37
CA VAL A 301 25.73 8.08 -35.18
C VAL A 301 26.00 8.47 -36.64
N PRO A 302 26.55 7.56 -37.47
CA PRO A 302 26.98 7.86 -38.86
C PRO A 302 25.88 8.45 -39.75
N ALA A 303 24.60 8.12 -39.47
CA ALA A 303 23.45 8.66 -40.21
C ALA A 303 23.22 10.16 -39.96
N LEU A 304 23.76 10.74 -38.88
CA LEU A 304 23.65 12.14 -38.51
C LEU A 304 24.92 12.95 -38.84
N ASP A 305 26.08 12.32 -38.60
CA ASP A 305 27.38 12.88 -38.94
C ASP A 305 28.35 11.73 -39.28
N SER A 306 28.81 11.70 -40.54
CA SER A 306 29.67 10.64 -41.06
C SER A 306 31.14 10.79 -40.68
N THR A 307 31.51 11.86 -39.96
CA THR A 307 32.89 12.09 -39.48
C THR A 307 33.30 10.95 -38.57
N ALA A 308 34.33 10.22 -38.96
CA ALA A 308 34.71 9.00 -38.27
C ALA A 308 34.94 9.21 -36.75
N MET A 309 34.26 8.42 -35.94
CA MET A 309 34.36 8.42 -34.45
C MET A 309 34.17 9.80 -33.80
N LEU A 310 33.43 10.73 -34.46
CA LEU A 310 33.05 11.99 -33.83
C LEU A 310 31.84 11.79 -32.90
N PRO A 311 31.98 12.07 -31.59
CA PRO A 311 30.83 12.02 -30.69
C PRO A 311 29.78 13.07 -31.02
N THR A 312 28.48 12.72 -30.90
CA THR A 312 27.36 13.64 -31.16
C THR A 312 27.46 14.93 -30.37
N THR A 313 28.03 14.92 -29.17
CA THR A 313 28.30 16.10 -28.32
C THR A 313 29.22 17.13 -29.05
N LEU A 314 30.11 16.67 -29.91
CA LEU A 314 31.07 17.50 -30.64
C LEU A 314 30.67 17.75 -32.10
N SER A 315 29.50 17.24 -32.52
CA SER A 315 28.99 17.32 -33.89
C SER A 315 28.08 18.54 -34.08
N GLN A 316 28.53 19.51 -34.90
CA GLN A 316 27.71 20.67 -35.29
C GLN A 316 26.44 20.26 -36.06
N PRO A 317 26.46 19.29 -36.99
CA PRO A 317 25.24 18.79 -37.64
C PRO A 317 24.20 18.28 -36.64
N VAL A 318 24.61 17.65 -35.53
CA VAL A 318 23.69 17.10 -34.50
C VAL A 318 23.17 18.22 -33.60
N VAL A 319 24.05 19.02 -33.00
CA VAL A 319 23.65 19.99 -31.96
C VAL A 319 23.00 21.23 -32.63
N SER A 320 23.70 21.90 -33.52
CA SER A 320 23.19 23.09 -34.18
C SER A 320 22.25 22.77 -35.34
N GLY A 321 22.53 21.73 -36.12
CA GLY A 321 21.75 21.35 -37.31
C GLY A 321 20.41 20.70 -36.89
N LEU A 322 20.47 19.50 -36.33
CA LEU A 322 19.27 18.72 -35.96
C LEU A 322 18.51 19.33 -34.78
N LEU A 323 19.15 19.46 -33.61
CA LEU A 323 18.43 19.87 -32.41
C LEU A 323 17.95 21.31 -32.44
N ARG A 324 18.84 22.28 -32.78
CA ARG A 324 18.50 23.71 -32.78
C ARG A 324 17.64 24.11 -33.96
N LYS A 325 18.08 23.77 -35.22
CA LYS A 325 17.43 24.29 -36.44
C LYS A 325 16.25 23.43 -36.87
N GLU A 326 16.43 22.10 -36.97
CA GLU A 326 15.40 21.22 -37.49
C GLU A 326 14.29 20.97 -36.48
N MET A 327 14.64 20.60 -35.23
CA MET A 327 13.67 20.37 -34.16
C MET A 327 13.21 21.65 -33.45
N GLY A 328 13.87 22.81 -33.68
CA GLY A 328 13.47 24.10 -33.16
C GLY A 328 13.70 24.29 -31.65
N PHE A 329 14.64 23.59 -31.06
CA PHE A 329 14.89 23.67 -29.62
C PHE A 329 15.48 25.01 -29.19
N GLN A 330 14.82 25.67 -28.22
CA GLN A 330 15.21 27.02 -27.74
C GLN A 330 15.78 27.01 -26.30
N GLY A 331 15.74 25.88 -25.60
CA GLY A 331 16.20 25.72 -24.21
C GLY A 331 17.72 25.61 -24.08
N LEU A 332 18.22 25.28 -22.90
CA LEU A 332 19.63 25.04 -22.61
C LEU A 332 20.10 23.68 -23.15
N VAL A 333 21.22 23.68 -23.87
CA VAL A 333 21.89 22.45 -24.32
C VAL A 333 23.07 22.17 -23.39
N PHE A 334 23.03 21.03 -22.75
CA PHE A 334 24.09 20.54 -21.85
C PHE A 334 24.88 19.45 -22.57
N THR A 335 26.20 19.41 -22.38
CA THR A 335 26.95 18.20 -22.68
C THR A 335 26.67 17.11 -21.65
N ASP A 336 26.84 15.85 -22.00
CA ASP A 336 27.14 14.83 -21.01
C ASP A 336 28.54 15.07 -20.43
N ALA A 337 28.93 14.30 -19.38
CA ALA A 337 30.18 14.54 -18.66
C ALA A 337 31.43 14.45 -19.55
N LEU A 338 32.11 15.56 -19.82
CA LEU A 338 33.24 15.65 -20.74
C LEU A 338 34.48 14.87 -20.33
N ASN A 339 34.56 14.45 -19.07
CA ASN A 339 35.62 13.57 -18.56
C ASN A 339 35.39 12.07 -18.82
N MET A 340 34.26 11.68 -19.46
CA MET A 340 33.97 10.28 -19.81
C MET A 340 34.94 9.78 -20.91
N GLN A 341 35.32 8.47 -20.79
CA GLN A 341 36.25 7.84 -21.71
C GLN A 341 35.78 7.81 -23.19
N GLY A 342 34.44 7.81 -23.38
CA GLY A 342 33.85 7.89 -24.73
C GLY A 342 34.24 9.14 -25.51
N VAL A 343 34.70 10.18 -24.81
CA VAL A 343 35.18 11.46 -25.43
C VAL A 343 36.61 11.81 -24.99
N ALA A 344 36.92 11.76 -23.69
CA ALA A 344 38.17 12.30 -23.15
C ALA A 344 39.46 11.62 -23.67
N LYS A 345 39.39 10.36 -24.06
CA LYS A 345 40.56 9.61 -24.54
C LYS A 345 40.99 10.00 -25.99
N TYR A 346 40.16 10.71 -26.74
CA TYR A 346 40.41 11.02 -28.14
C TYR A 346 40.92 12.45 -28.39
N TYR A 347 40.85 13.32 -27.36
CA TYR A 347 41.16 14.74 -27.48
C TYR A 347 42.05 15.22 -26.34
N GLN A 348 42.81 16.31 -26.60
CA GLN A 348 43.60 16.97 -25.56
C GLN A 348 42.70 17.76 -24.57
N GLN A 349 43.20 18.00 -23.37
CA GLN A 349 42.52 18.86 -22.39
C GLN A 349 42.32 20.28 -22.95
N GLY A 350 41.09 20.77 -22.79
CA GLY A 350 40.63 22.06 -23.33
C GLY A 350 40.13 21.99 -24.77
N GLU A 351 40.56 20.99 -25.58
CA GLU A 351 40.09 20.84 -26.98
C GLU A 351 38.64 20.31 -27.03
N VAL A 352 38.27 19.42 -26.12
CA VAL A 352 36.91 18.85 -26.01
C VAL A 352 35.90 19.95 -25.74
N GLU A 353 36.21 20.85 -24.81
CA GLU A 353 35.36 21.98 -24.44
C GLU A 353 35.16 22.96 -25.59
N LEU A 354 36.24 23.33 -26.29
CA LEU A 354 36.16 24.17 -27.45
C LEU A 354 35.30 23.56 -28.56
N LYS A 355 35.51 22.27 -28.89
CA LYS A 355 34.73 21.57 -29.92
C LYS A 355 33.24 21.46 -29.52
N ALA A 356 32.95 21.22 -28.24
CA ALA A 356 31.57 21.17 -27.73
C ALA A 356 30.87 22.52 -27.91
N LEU A 357 31.54 23.64 -27.61
CA LEU A 357 31.01 24.98 -27.89
C LEU A 357 30.83 25.21 -29.37
N GLN A 358 31.81 24.87 -30.21
CA GLN A 358 31.67 25.00 -31.67
C GLN A 358 30.50 24.22 -32.24
N ALA A 359 30.16 23.06 -31.63
CA ALA A 359 28.99 22.26 -32.01
C ALA A 359 27.67 22.97 -31.65
N GLY A 360 27.63 23.83 -30.62
CA GLY A 360 26.45 24.60 -30.21
C GLY A 360 25.89 24.27 -28.85
N ASN A 361 26.66 23.59 -27.97
CA ASN A 361 26.30 23.38 -26.57
C ASN A 361 26.40 24.68 -25.77
N ASP A 362 25.54 24.91 -24.79
CA ASP A 362 25.55 26.08 -23.92
C ASP A 362 26.31 25.84 -22.61
N VAL A 363 26.20 24.64 -22.03
CA VAL A 363 26.78 24.31 -20.74
C VAL A 363 27.68 23.10 -20.84
N LEU A 364 28.92 23.26 -20.37
CA LEU A 364 29.97 22.24 -20.35
C LEU A 364 30.05 21.54 -19.01
N LEU A 365 29.70 20.25 -18.96
CA LEU A 365 29.70 19.49 -17.72
C LEU A 365 31.01 18.74 -17.52
N PHE A 366 31.52 18.74 -16.28
CA PHE A 366 32.71 17.94 -15.87
C PHE A 366 33.92 18.18 -16.75
N SER A 367 34.24 19.43 -17.07
CA SER A 367 35.48 19.77 -17.77
C SER A 367 36.73 19.27 -17.02
N GLY A 368 37.67 18.70 -17.75
CA GLY A 368 38.89 18.13 -17.17
C GLY A 368 39.89 19.17 -16.68
N ASP A 369 40.07 20.28 -17.41
CA ASP A 369 40.98 21.38 -17.09
C ASP A 369 40.40 22.72 -17.52
N ILE A 370 39.74 23.40 -16.58
CA ILE A 370 39.02 24.65 -16.83
C ILE A 370 39.96 25.81 -17.26
N PRO A 371 41.08 26.05 -16.53
CA PRO A 371 42.05 27.06 -16.97
C PRO A 371 42.48 26.88 -18.41
N LYS A 372 42.84 25.66 -18.81
CA LYS A 372 43.28 25.37 -20.18
C LYS A 372 42.16 25.54 -21.22
N ALA A 373 40.94 25.09 -20.84
CA ALA A 373 39.76 25.25 -21.70
C ALA A 373 39.46 26.75 -21.97
N ILE A 374 39.47 27.59 -20.94
CA ILE A 374 39.25 29.05 -21.07
C ILE A 374 40.32 29.67 -21.95
N GLU A 375 41.62 29.30 -21.76
CA GLU A 375 42.73 29.78 -22.62
C GLU A 375 42.48 29.43 -24.09
N MET A 376 42.09 28.18 -24.39
CA MET A 376 41.81 27.72 -25.76
C MET A 376 40.58 28.39 -26.39
N ILE A 377 39.52 28.59 -25.59
CA ILE A 377 38.31 29.28 -26.03
C ILE A 377 38.63 30.75 -26.40
N LYS A 378 39.37 31.47 -25.54
CA LYS A 378 39.80 32.84 -25.81
C LYS A 378 40.67 32.93 -27.06
N ALA A 379 41.63 32.01 -27.25
CA ALA A 379 42.42 31.94 -28.46
C ALA A 379 41.58 31.72 -29.72
N ALA A 380 40.57 30.82 -29.62
CA ALA A 380 39.68 30.53 -30.74
C ALA A 380 38.72 31.69 -31.09
N VAL A 381 38.36 32.52 -30.11
CA VAL A 381 37.61 33.78 -30.37
C VAL A 381 38.49 34.79 -31.06
N LEU A 382 39.72 34.98 -30.58
CA LEU A 382 40.67 35.95 -31.17
C LEU A 382 41.04 35.62 -32.63
N ASP A 383 41.19 34.34 -32.98
CA ASP A 383 41.53 33.88 -34.34
C ASP A 383 40.32 33.56 -35.23
N GLY A 384 39.08 33.77 -34.69
CA GLY A 384 37.84 33.65 -35.45
C GLY A 384 37.30 32.23 -35.62
N ARG A 385 37.92 31.21 -34.98
CA ARG A 385 37.42 29.83 -35.00
C ARG A 385 36.16 29.63 -34.16
N LEU A 386 35.89 30.53 -33.21
CA LEU A 386 34.67 30.60 -32.44
C LEU A 386 34.15 32.05 -32.45
N LYS A 387 32.87 32.27 -32.67
CA LYS A 387 32.27 33.59 -32.68
C LYS A 387 31.91 34.05 -31.24
N GLN A 388 32.23 35.30 -30.91
CA GLN A 388 31.87 35.90 -29.62
C GLN A 388 30.35 35.87 -29.37
N GLU A 389 29.56 36.13 -30.43
CA GLU A 389 28.09 36.11 -30.36
C GLU A 389 27.55 34.76 -29.83
N GLN A 390 28.22 33.63 -30.14
CA GLN A 390 27.80 32.32 -29.65
C GLN A 390 28.01 32.19 -28.14
N ILE A 391 29.09 32.69 -27.60
CA ILE A 391 29.35 32.77 -26.15
C ILE A 391 28.31 33.67 -25.48
N ASP A 392 28.08 34.85 -26.08
CA ASP A 392 27.15 35.84 -25.54
C ASP A 392 25.71 35.30 -25.48
N GLU A 393 25.24 34.60 -26.53
CA GLU A 393 23.92 33.96 -26.57
C GLU A 393 23.78 32.84 -25.50
N SER A 394 24.79 31.96 -25.37
CA SER A 394 24.80 30.91 -24.37
C SER A 394 24.82 31.48 -22.97
N CYS A 395 25.64 32.49 -22.70
CA CYS A 395 25.68 33.20 -21.44
C CYS A 395 24.30 33.82 -21.08
N LYS A 396 23.65 34.51 -22.03
CA LYS A 396 22.34 35.09 -21.83
C LYS A 396 21.27 34.04 -21.54
N ARG A 397 21.25 32.89 -22.23
CA ARG A 397 20.32 31.79 -21.93
C ARG A 397 20.53 31.24 -20.52
N ILE A 398 21.78 31.10 -20.06
CA ILE A 398 22.10 30.68 -18.71
C ILE A 398 21.60 31.71 -17.67
N LEU A 399 21.80 33.02 -17.94
CA LEU A 399 21.30 34.08 -17.06
C LEU A 399 19.77 34.10 -16.99
N GLN A 400 19.06 33.91 -18.09
CA GLN A 400 17.61 33.78 -18.15
C GLN A 400 17.13 32.61 -17.30
N ALA A 401 17.78 31.44 -17.40
CA ALA A 401 17.46 30.25 -16.57
C ALA A 401 17.70 30.52 -15.08
N LYS A 402 18.81 31.23 -14.74
CA LYS A 402 19.11 31.65 -13.35
C LYS A 402 18.01 32.58 -12.81
N TYR A 403 17.59 33.56 -13.60
CA TYR A 403 16.51 34.48 -13.21
C TYR A 403 15.19 33.73 -12.97
N TRP A 404 14.78 32.90 -13.93
CA TRP A 404 13.55 32.11 -13.84
C TRP A 404 13.55 31.18 -12.65
N ALA A 405 14.68 30.55 -12.30
CA ALA A 405 14.86 29.71 -11.14
C ALA A 405 14.90 30.46 -9.79
N GLY A 406 14.76 31.82 -9.82
CA GLY A 406 14.73 32.68 -8.64
C GLY A 406 16.08 33.11 -8.10
N LEU A 407 17.19 32.82 -8.79
CA LEU A 407 18.53 33.11 -8.30
C LEU A 407 18.88 34.61 -8.32
N SER A 408 18.15 35.46 -9.06
CA SER A 408 18.30 36.92 -8.97
C SER A 408 18.06 37.49 -7.57
N ASN A 409 17.38 36.75 -6.71
CA ASN A 409 17.15 37.06 -5.30
C ASN A 409 17.42 35.82 -4.45
N PHE A 410 18.67 35.34 -4.47
CA PHE A 410 19.04 34.15 -3.71
C PHE A 410 18.88 34.39 -2.21
N VAL A 411 18.15 33.50 -1.57
CA VAL A 411 17.99 33.43 -0.09
C VAL A 411 18.76 32.20 0.40
N PRO A 412 19.65 32.34 1.40
CA PRO A 412 20.34 31.20 1.96
C PRO A 412 19.38 30.11 2.43
N ILE A 413 19.75 28.87 2.20
CA ILE A 413 18.99 27.68 2.56
C ILE A 413 18.99 27.54 4.08
N ASP A 414 17.81 27.44 4.68
CA ASP A 414 17.68 27.04 6.08
C ASP A 414 18.09 25.57 6.22
N ILE A 415 19.10 25.29 7.04
CA ILE A 415 19.63 23.93 7.24
C ILE A 415 18.91 23.14 8.33
N GLN A 416 17.98 23.78 9.06
CA GLN A 416 17.19 23.09 10.08
C GLN A 416 16.12 22.20 9.44
N SER A 417 15.84 21.09 10.07
CA SER A 417 14.77 20.15 9.69
C SER A 417 14.77 19.69 8.23
N ILE A 418 15.91 19.78 7.52
CA ILE A 418 16.00 19.38 6.10
C ILE A 418 15.61 17.90 5.92
N VAL A 419 16.11 17.01 6.78
CA VAL A 419 15.88 15.57 6.66
C VAL A 419 14.40 15.26 6.89
N GLU A 420 13.80 15.87 7.89
CA GLU A 420 12.38 15.74 8.21
C GLU A 420 11.51 16.24 7.05
N ASP A 421 11.82 17.42 6.50
CA ASP A 421 11.09 18.01 5.37
C ASP A 421 11.16 17.16 4.10
N LEU A 422 12.32 16.54 3.84
CA LEU A 422 12.52 15.66 2.68
C LEU A 422 11.78 14.32 2.82
N ASN A 423 11.62 13.83 4.06
CA ASN A 423 10.92 12.59 4.39
C ASN A 423 9.52 12.85 4.97
N SER A 424 8.86 13.91 4.55
CA SER A 424 7.53 14.27 5.02
C SER A 424 6.51 13.14 4.77
N PRO A 425 5.44 13.05 5.57
CA PRO A 425 4.37 12.07 5.36
C PRO A 425 3.83 12.08 3.91
N LYS A 426 3.72 13.27 3.30
CA LYS A 426 3.31 13.43 1.90
C LYS A 426 4.28 12.76 0.92
N ALA A 427 5.59 12.89 1.15
CA ALA A 427 6.61 12.25 0.32
C ALA A 427 6.59 10.73 0.45
N LEU A 428 6.41 10.22 1.68
CA LEU A 428 6.29 8.78 1.97
C LEU A 428 4.99 8.19 1.40
N LEU A 429 3.88 8.92 1.49
CA LEU A 429 2.61 8.50 0.88
C LEU A 429 2.73 8.41 -0.64
N LEU A 430 3.36 9.39 -1.27
CA LEU A 430 3.62 9.37 -2.71
C LEU A 430 4.50 8.19 -3.11
N GLN A 431 5.57 7.89 -2.35
CA GLN A 431 6.38 6.67 -2.56
C GLN A 431 5.50 5.42 -2.58
N GLN A 432 4.63 5.26 -1.57
CA GLN A 432 3.74 4.11 -1.47
C GLN A 432 2.78 4.03 -2.65
N GLN A 433 2.17 5.15 -3.06
CA GLN A 433 1.23 5.22 -4.19
C GLN A 433 1.90 4.89 -5.53
N LEU A 434 3.12 5.39 -5.76
CA LEU A 434 3.91 5.06 -6.96
C LEU A 434 4.21 3.57 -7.06
N ILE A 435 4.61 2.94 -5.94
CA ILE A 435 4.89 1.51 -5.90
C ILE A 435 3.59 0.72 -6.11
N GLU A 436 2.53 1.05 -5.39
CA GLU A 436 1.23 0.38 -5.48
C GLU A 436 0.69 0.38 -6.92
N SER A 437 0.72 1.55 -7.56
CA SER A 437 0.20 1.73 -8.93
C SER A 437 1.08 1.11 -10.02
N SER A 438 2.29 0.65 -9.69
CA SER A 438 3.23 0.04 -10.65
C SER A 438 3.27 -1.48 -10.59
N LEU A 439 2.76 -2.12 -9.51
CA LEU A 439 2.78 -3.58 -9.39
C LEU A 439 1.97 -4.22 -10.52
N THR A 440 2.65 -4.97 -11.38
CA THR A 440 2.07 -5.44 -12.63
C THR A 440 1.72 -6.91 -12.57
N LEU A 441 0.42 -7.21 -12.64
CA LEU A 441 -0.09 -8.58 -12.77
C LEU A 441 -0.09 -8.98 -14.25
N VAL A 442 0.96 -9.65 -14.68
CA VAL A 442 1.19 -9.98 -16.09
C VAL A 442 0.33 -11.15 -16.57
N ARG A 443 0.11 -12.13 -15.69
CA ARG A 443 -0.71 -13.32 -15.95
C ARG A 443 -1.61 -13.59 -14.75
N ASN A 444 -2.88 -13.92 -14.99
CA ASN A 444 -3.84 -14.27 -13.94
C ASN A 444 -4.87 -15.27 -14.47
N GLU A 445 -4.43 -16.48 -14.72
CA GLU A 445 -5.31 -17.54 -15.17
C GLU A 445 -6.30 -17.93 -14.07
N LYS A 446 -7.51 -18.25 -14.46
CA LYS A 446 -8.61 -18.60 -13.55
C LYS A 446 -8.93 -17.49 -12.50
N ASN A 447 -8.44 -16.25 -12.69
CA ASN A 447 -8.63 -15.12 -11.77
C ASN A 447 -8.23 -15.45 -10.31
N LEU A 448 -7.07 -16.09 -10.13
CA LEU A 448 -6.59 -16.51 -8.81
C LEU A 448 -6.17 -15.34 -7.91
N ILE A 449 -5.70 -14.25 -8.50
CA ILE A 449 -5.40 -12.99 -7.78
C ILE A 449 -6.57 -12.01 -8.02
N PRO A 450 -7.18 -11.47 -6.95
CA PRO A 450 -6.88 -11.72 -5.53
C PRO A 450 -7.41 -13.09 -5.04
N LEU A 451 -6.69 -13.69 -4.10
CA LEU A 451 -7.06 -14.98 -3.51
C LEU A 451 -8.43 -14.91 -2.81
N ILE A 452 -9.34 -15.81 -3.15
CA ILE A 452 -10.67 -15.95 -2.54
C ILE A 452 -10.77 -17.35 -1.91
N GLY A 453 -11.66 -17.54 -0.93
CA GLY A 453 -11.90 -18.85 -0.31
C GLY A 453 -10.73 -19.34 0.56
N LEU A 454 -10.20 -18.44 1.42
CA LEU A 454 -9.05 -18.72 2.29
C LEU A 454 -9.28 -19.90 3.26
N ASP A 455 -10.52 -20.26 3.52
CA ASP A 455 -10.94 -21.39 4.39
C ASP A 455 -10.79 -22.77 3.74
N THR A 456 -10.72 -22.81 2.41
CA THR A 456 -10.67 -24.06 1.63
C THR A 456 -9.29 -24.36 1.04
N LEU A 457 -8.39 -23.38 1.08
CA LEU A 457 -7.08 -23.44 0.42
C LEU A 457 -5.94 -23.69 1.43
N ARG A 458 -5.10 -24.68 1.12
CA ARG A 458 -3.79 -24.86 1.77
C ARG A 458 -2.78 -24.09 0.96
N ILE A 459 -2.21 -23.05 1.55
CA ILE A 459 -1.31 -22.11 0.86
C ILE A 459 0.08 -22.21 1.44
N ALA A 460 1.09 -22.30 0.57
CA ALA A 460 2.48 -22.13 0.95
C ALA A 460 3.10 -20.94 0.25
N SER A 461 4.09 -20.30 0.89
CA SER A 461 4.96 -19.29 0.30
C SER A 461 6.40 -19.77 0.33
N VAL A 462 7.12 -19.70 -0.80
CA VAL A 462 8.53 -20.06 -0.92
C VAL A 462 9.33 -18.88 -1.45
N SER A 463 10.27 -18.35 -0.66
CA SER A 463 11.17 -17.27 -1.08
C SER A 463 12.50 -17.79 -1.59
N PHE A 464 12.89 -17.37 -2.81
CA PHE A 464 14.18 -17.61 -3.42
C PHE A 464 15.04 -16.35 -3.29
N GLY A 465 16.33 -16.50 -2.98
CA GLY A 465 17.27 -15.37 -2.83
C GLY A 465 17.25 -14.70 -1.45
N SER A 466 16.24 -14.97 -0.60
CA SER A 466 16.18 -14.50 0.78
C SER A 466 17.01 -15.38 1.72
N LYS A 467 17.45 -14.79 2.86
CA LYS A 467 18.19 -15.50 3.93
C LYS A 467 17.28 -15.91 5.09
N GLN A 468 16.15 -15.26 5.24
CA GLN A 468 15.15 -15.46 6.29
C GLN A 468 13.77 -15.07 5.76
N THR A 469 12.72 -15.34 6.52
CA THR A 469 11.37 -14.85 6.24
C THR A 469 11.40 -13.33 6.03
N ASN A 470 10.78 -12.85 4.95
CA ASN A 470 10.85 -11.48 4.48
C ASN A 470 9.53 -10.71 4.68
N SER A 471 9.50 -9.43 4.30
CA SER A 471 8.32 -8.56 4.45
C SER A 471 7.12 -9.05 3.62
N PHE A 472 7.36 -9.68 2.46
CA PHE A 472 6.31 -10.29 1.63
C PHE A 472 5.60 -11.43 2.38
N GLN A 473 6.37 -12.40 2.89
CA GLN A 473 5.83 -13.55 3.63
C GLN A 473 5.14 -13.13 4.93
N ASN A 474 5.71 -12.17 5.67
CA ASN A 474 5.10 -11.63 6.89
C ASN A 474 3.75 -10.97 6.61
N ARG A 475 3.64 -10.21 5.50
CA ARG A 475 2.38 -9.56 5.13
C ARG A 475 1.33 -10.56 4.65
N LEU A 476 1.70 -11.59 3.89
CA LEU A 476 0.79 -12.69 3.54
C LEU A 476 0.18 -13.32 4.80
N GLY A 477 1.00 -13.58 5.84
CA GLY A 477 0.57 -14.10 7.15
C GLY A 477 -0.40 -13.18 7.92
N SER A 478 -0.46 -11.88 7.59
CA SER A 478 -1.45 -10.97 8.20
C SER A 478 -2.87 -11.22 7.69
N TYR A 479 -3.03 -11.84 6.52
CA TYR A 479 -4.34 -12.13 5.90
C TYR A 479 -4.85 -13.52 6.18
N SER A 480 -3.96 -14.53 6.19
CA SER A 480 -4.32 -15.92 6.40
C SER A 480 -3.15 -16.73 6.96
N ASP A 481 -3.43 -17.97 7.40
CA ASP A 481 -2.39 -18.92 7.80
C ASP A 481 -1.71 -19.48 6.55
N ILE A 482 -0.49 -19.02 6.27
CA ILE A 482 0.29 -19.39 5.10
C ILE A 482 1.62 -19.98 5.54
N ALA A 483 1.88 -21.24 5.15
CA ALA A 483 3.14 -21.90 5.44
C ALA A 483 4.29 -21.23 4.69
N SER A 484 5.23 -20.61 5.41
CA SER A 484 6.32 -19.82 4.84
C SER A 484 7.64 -20.57 4.88
N TYR A 485 8.30 -20.69 3.73
CA TYR A 485 9.58 -21.37 3.54
C TYR A 485 10.61 -20.45 2.90
N VAL A 486 11.86 -20.58 3.33
CA VAL A 486 13.02 -19.95 2.70
C VAL A 486 13.82 -21.04 1.97
N TYR A 487 13.86 -20.97 0.63
CA TYR A 487 14.38 -22.06 -0.22
C TYR A 487 15.73 -22.62 0.24
N ARG A 488 16.71 -21.74 0.52
CA ARG A 488 18.07 -22.17 0.90
C ARG A 488 18.17 -22.79 2.29
N ASN A 489 17.22 -22.48 3.19
CA ASN A 489 17.26 -22.94 4.58
C ASN A 489 16.41 -24.20 4.75
N ASP A 490 15.15 -24.14 4.34
CA ASP A 490 14.16 -25.19 4.63
C ASP A 490 14.29 -26.39 3.70
N PHE A 491 14.86 -26.19 2.51
CA PHE A 491 15.07 -27.24 1.51
C PHE A 491 16.55 -27.55 1.26
N ALA A 492 17.45 -27.18 2.18
CA ALA A 492 18.86 -27.47 2.06
C ALA A 492 19.12 -29.00 1.92
N GLY A 493 19.85 -29.40 0.86
CA GLY A 493 20.18 -30.79 0.60
C GLY A 493 19.02 -31.65 0.04
N TRP A 494 17.84 -31.07 -0.23
CA TRP A 494 16.76 -31.81 -0.90
C TRP A 494 16.94 -31.80 -2.41
N SER A 495 16.57 -32.92 -3.06
CA SER A 495 16.46 -32.95 -4.52
C SER A 495 15.25 -32.15 -5.01
N GLY A 496 15.29 -31.65 -6.24
CA GLY A 496 14.16 -30.95 -6.84
C GLY A 496 12.87 -31.75 -6.80
N ASP A 497 12.92 -33.04 -7.14
CA ASP A 497 11.75 -33.92 -7.13
C ASP A 497 11.14 -34.09 -5.73
N LYS A 498 11.99 -34.14 -4.68
CA LYS A 498 11.52 -34.19 -3.28
C LYS A 498 10.82 -32.90 -2.89
N ILE A 499 11.34 -31.73 -3.31
CA ILE A 499 10.72 -30.43 -3.05
C ILE A 499 9.38 -30.33 -3.76
N VAL A 500 9.31 -30.70 -5.05
CA VAL A 500 8.07 -30.72 -5.83
C VAL A 500 7.03 -31.61 -5.14
N SER A 501 7.39 -32.85 -4.79
CA SER A 501 6.48 -33.79 -4.09
C SER A 501 6.00 -33.28 -2.73
N TYR A 502 6.80 -32.47 -2.02
CA TYR A 502 6.41 -31.88 -0.77
C TYR A 502 5.45 -30.70 -0.96
N LEU A 503 5.79 -29.79 -1.86
CA LEU A 503 5.03 -28.57 -2.11
C LEU A 503 3.75 -28.80 -2.91
N SER A 504 3.68 -29.84 -3.75
CA SER A 504 2.45 -30.18 -4.49
C SER A 504 1.28 -30.65 -3.61
N LYS A 505 1.51 -30.81 -2.29
CA LYS A 505 0.44 -31.06 -1.32
C LYS A 505 -0.38 -29.80 -0.98
N TYR A 506 0.15 -28.62 -1.30
CA TYR A 506 -0.57 -27.35 -1.17
C TYR A 506 -1.40 -27.11 -2.42
N ASP A 507 -2.56 -26.48 -2.24
CA ASP A 507 -3.47 -26.14 -3.35
C ASP A 507 -2.94 -24.94 -4.15
N ILE A 508 -2.16 -24.08 -3.47
CA ILE A 508 -1.47 -22.91 -4.03
C ILE A 508 -0.07 -22.79 -3.42
N VAL A 509 0.92 -22.57 -4.29
CA VAL A 509 2.28 -22.22 -3.87
C VAL A 509 2.65 -20.86 -4.45
N ILE A 510 2.82 -19.86 -3.56
CA ILE A 510 3.27 -18.51 -3.92
C ILE A 510 4.80 -18.50 -3.87
N THR A 511 5.44 -18.29 -5.00
CA THR A 511 6.90 -18.25 -5.14
C THR A 511 7.37 -16.82 -5.37
N SER A 512 8.39 -16.39 -4.66
CA SER A 512 8.94 -15.03 -4.79
C SER A 512 10.45 -15.08 -5.01
N PHE A 513 10.94 -14.33 -5.99
CA PHE A 513 12.36 -14.19 -6.29
C PHE A 513 12.88 -12.83 -5.85
N HIS A 514 13.91 -12.86 -5.01
CA HIS A 514 14.53 -11.71 -4.36
C HIS A 514 15.98 -11.54 -4.79
N ASN A 515 16.55 -10.33 -4.61
CA ASN A 515 17.92 -10.00 -5.00
C ASN A 515 18.22 -10.28 -6.49
N ILE A 516 17.24 -10.05 -7.36
CA ILE A 516 17.37 -10.22 -8.81
C ILE A 516 18.38 -9.20 -9.37
N SER A 517 19.36 -9.71 -10.14
CA SER A 517 20.33 -8.87 -10.87
C SER A 517 19.66 -8.19 -12.07
N GLN A 518 20.17 -7.03 -12.47
CA GLN A 518 19.77 -6.37 -13.72
C GLN A 518 20.50 -6.90 -14.97
N LEU A 519 21.47 -7.80 -14.80
CA LEU A 519 22.36 -8.27 -15.85
C LEU A 519 21.84 -9.56 -16.52
N PRO A 520 21.46 -9.50 -17.81
CA PRO A 520 21.02 -10.68 -18.57
C PRO A 520 22.08 -11.78 -18.66
N ASP A 521 23.35 -11.42 -18.86
CA ASP A 521 24.48 -12.36 -18.96
C ASP A 521 24.68 -13.21 -17.70
N LYS A 522 24.16 -12.76 -16.56
CA LYS A 522 24.16 -13.49 -15.29
C LYS A 522 22.83 -14.20 -15.03
N GLN A 523 22.00 -14.39 -16.06
CA GLN A 523 20.64 -14.90 -15.92
C GLN A 523 19.84 -14.21 -14.81
N PHE A 524 20.02 -12.90 -14.68
CA PHE A 524 19.41 -12.07 -13.63
C PHE A 524 19.66 -12.58 -12.19
N GLY A 525 20.65 -13.46 -11.98
CA GLY A 525 20.95 -14.08 -10.69
C GLY A 525 20.01 -15.23 -10.31
N ILE A 526 19.16 -15.68 -11.22
CA ILE A 526 18.23 -16.81 -11.05
C ILE A 526 18.87 -18.07 -11.61
N ASP A 527 18.96 -19.13 -10.79
CA ASP A 527 19.54 -20.40 -11.20
C ASP A 527 18.56 -21.18 -12.12
N THR A 528 19.07 -21.79 -13.17
CA THR A 528 18.29 -22.64 -14.09
C THR A 528 17.61 -23.80 -13.37
N LEU A 529 18.21 -24.34 -12.29
CA LEU A 529 17.57 -25.37 -11.46
C LEU A 529 16.33 -24.85 -10.73
N GLN A 530 16.34 -23.59 -10.33
CA GLN A 530 15.17 -22.94 -9.71
C GLN A 530 14.03 -22.78 -10.73
N VAL A 531 14.34 -22.32 -11.96
CA VAL A 531 13.35 -22.24 -13.04
C VAL A 531 12.76 -23.61 -13.37
N LYS A 532 13.62 -24.64 -13.45
CA LYS A 532 13.18 -26.04 -13.65
C LYS A 532 12.24 -26.49 -12.53
N LEU A 533 12.59 -26.20 -11.28
CA LEU A 533 11.77 -26.53 -10.11
C LEU A 533 10.37 -25.87 -10.19
N ILE A 534 10.32 -24.58 -10.52
CA ILE A 534 9.05 -23.84 -10.67
C ILE A 534 8.20 -24.45 -11.77
N ARG A 535 8.81 -24.79 -12.92
CA ARG A 535 8.11 -25.44 -14.02
C ARG A 535 7.50 -26.78 -13.59
N GLN A 536 8.30 -27.66 -12.99
CA GLN A 536 7.83 -28.98 -12.52
C GLN A 536 6.73 -28.84 -11.46
N LEU A 537 6.84 -27.85 -10.57
CA LEU A 537 5.84 -27.61 -9.54
C LEU A 537 4.53 -27.10 -10.15
N SER A 538 4.59 -26.19 -11.13
CA SER A 538 3.40 -25.62 -11.78
C SER A 538 2.61 -26.64 -12.62
N GLU A 539 3.25 -27.75 -13.01
CA GLU A 539 2.56 -28.88 -13.64
C GLU A 539 1.75 -29.74 -12.65
N GLN A 540 1.97 -29.59 -11.32
CA GLN A 540 1.33 -30.41 -10.28
C GLN A 540 0.38 -29.63 -9.38
N THR A 541 0.59 -28.32 -9.18
CA THR A 541 -0.26 -27.46 -8.36
C THR A 541 -0.30 -26.05 -8.92
N ASN A 542 -1.23 -25.19 -8.43
CA ASN A 542 -1.27 -23.80 -8.85
C ASN A 542 -0.06 -23.04 -8.26
N VAL A 543 0.82 -22.59 -9.14
CA VAL A 543 1.95 -21.72 -8.77
C VAL A 543 1.64 -20.29 -9.12
N MET A 544 1.86 -19.39 -8.17
CA MET A 544 1.88 -17.94 -8.37
C MET A 544 3.31 -17.46 -8.21
N LEU A 545 3.79 -16.64 -9.14
CA LEU A 545 5.16 -16.14 -9.19
C LEU A 545 5.20 -14.64 -8.97
N ASP A 546 6.10 -14.16 -8.12
CA ASP A 546 6.46 -12.75 -8.00
C ASP A 546 7.94 -12.51 -8.26
N LEU A 547 8.26 -11.53 -9.11
CA LEU A 547 9.61 -11.12 -9.45
C LEU A 547 9.94 -9.75 -8.87
N PHE A 548 10.76 -9.72 -7.81
CA PHE A 548 11.24 -8.49 -7.18
C PHE A 548 12.50 -7.96 -7.89
N GLY A 549 12.34 -7.54 -9.16
CA GLY A 549 13.46 -7.03 -9.98
C GLY A 549 13.03 -6.66 -11.39
N THR A 550 14.01 -6.60 -12.28
CA THR A 550 13.77 -6.20 -13.68
C THR A 550 12.73 -7.07 -14.39
N PRO A 551 11.79 -6.49 -15.16
CA PRO A 551 10.81 -7.25 -15.94
C PRO A 551 11.46 -8.19 -16.97
N TYR A 552 12.66 -7.92 -17.43
CA TYR A 552 13.37 -8.76 -18.37
C TYR A 552 13.66 -10.18 -17.85
N ALA A 553 13.66 -10.38 -16.51
CA ALA A 553 13.80 -11.70 -15.90
C ALA A 553 12.61 -12.64 -16.23
N LEU A 554 11.46 -12.12 -16.67
CA LEU A 554 10.34 -12.92 -17.18
C LEU A 554 10.75 -13.86 -18.33
N SER A 555 11.75 -13.47 -19.14
CA SER A 555 12.24 -14.28 -20.26
C SER A 555 12.74 -15.67 -19.84
N LEU A 556 13.17 -15.85 -18.60
CA LEU A 556 13.56 -17.15 -18.05
C LEU A 556 12.37 -18.11 -17.88
N PHE A 557 11.15 -17.56 -17.82
CA PHE A 557 9.92 -18.30 -17.60
C PHE A 557 9.06 -18.47 -18.86
N ASP A 558 9.60 -18.17 -20.05
CA ASP A 558 8.92 -18.33 -21.34
C ASP A 558 8.39 -19.77 -21.59
N LEU A 559 9.03 -20.78 -21.00
CA LEU A 559 8.63 -22.18 -21.14
C LEU A 559 7.80 -22.70 -19.94
N CYS A 560 7.31 -21.80 -19.09
CA CYS A 560 6.53 -22.14 -17.89
C CYS A 560 5.07 -21.72 -18.06
N ASP A 561 4.39 -22.28 -19.09
CA ASP A 561 3.01 -21.89 -19.42
C ASP A 561 2.00 -22.29 -18.35
N SER A 562 2.32 -23.27 -17.49
CA SER A 562 1.47 -23.75 -16.39
C SER A 562 1.48 -22.86 -15.13
N ILE A 563 2.32 -21.82 -15.07
CA ILE A 563 2.26 -20.86 -13.95
C ILE A 563 0.94 -20.09 -14.00
N SER A 564 0.15 -20.21 -12.93
CA SER A 564 -1.23 -19.71 -12.90
C SER A 564 -1.36 -18.18 -12.75
N ALA A 565 -0.40 -17.54 -12.08
CA ALA A 565 -0.33 -16.07 -11.98
C ALA A 565 1.12 -15.59 -11.90
N ILE A 566 1.40 -14.43 -12.50
CA ILE A 566 2.73 -13.82 -12.50
C ILE A 566 2.60 -12.34 -12.20
N VAL A 567 3.32 -11.88 -11.16
CA VAL A 567 3.45 -10.48 -10.77
C VAL A 567 4.89 -10.03 -11.00
N VAL A 568 5.07 -8.80 -11.47
CA VAL A 568 6.37 -8.11 -11.50
C VAL A 568 6.32 -6.93 -10.56
N SER A 569 7.24 -6.93 -9.60
CA SER A 569 7.33 -5.94 -8.52
C SER A 569 8.50 -4.96 -8.70
N TYR A 570 9.30 -5.11 -9.76
CA TYR A 570 10.39 -4.21 -10.25
C TYR A 570 11.56 -3.97 -9.31
N ASN A 571 11.37 -3.96 -8.00
CA ASN A 571 12.42 -3.78 -6.99
C ASN A 571 12.14 -4.60 -5.73
N ASP A 572 13.15 -4.76 -4.89
CA ASP A 572 13.13 -5.66 -3.72
C ASP A 572 13.13 -4.88 -2.38
N TRP A 573 12.43 -3.74 -2.33
CA TRP A 573 12.32 -2.96 -1.10
C TRP A 573 11.27 -3.56 -0.17
N ASP A 574 11.46 -3.41 1.14
CA ASP A 574 10.51 -3.89 2.15
C ASP A 574 9.07 -3.41 1.92
N ILE A 575 8.91 -2.15 1.48
CA ILE A 575 7.60 -1.59 1.15
C ILE A 575 7.00 -2.24 -0.10
N THR A 576 7.81 -2.54 -1.11
CA THR A 576 7.35 -3.22 -2.33
C THR A 576 6.93 -4.65 -2.04
N GLN A 577 7.72 -5.37 -1.22
CA GLN A 577 7.39 -6.72 -0.75
C GLN A 577 6.06 -6.73 0.02
N ASP A 578 5.86 -5.77 0.92
CA ASP A 578 4.63 -5.60 1.69
C ASP A 578 3.42 -5.35 0.78
N LEU A 579 3.52 -4.39 -0.16
CA LEU A 579 2.43 -4.04 -1.08
C LEU A 579 2.14 -5.17 -2.08
N SER A 580 3.14 -5.86 -2.58
CA SER A 580 2.92 -7.00 -3.48
C SER A 580 2.15 -8.12 -2.78
N ALA A 581 2.49 -8.47 -1.53
CA ALA A 581 1.70 -9.42 -0.77
C ALA A 581 0.23 -9.00 -0.63
N GLN A 582 -0.02 -7.70 -0.49
CA GLN A 582 -1.37 -7.15 -0.43
C GLN A 582 -2.11 -7.28 -1.77
N LEU A 583 -1.42 -7.18 -2.89
CA LEU A 583 -1.98 -7.45 -4.23
C LEU A 583 -2.47 -8.91 -4.33
N PHE A 584 -1.63 -9.88 -3.95
CA PHE A 584 -2.03 -11.30 -3.94
C PHE A 584 -3.28 -11.55 -3.10
N MET A 585 -3.39 -10.86 -1.97
CA MET A 585 -4.48 -11.03 -1.02
C MET A 585 -5.66 -10.08 -1.25
N GLY A 586 -5.57 -9.17 -2.22
CA GLY A 586 -6.63 -8.19 -2.53
C GLY A 586 -6.76 -7.04 -1.53
N GLY A 587 -5.69 -6.72 -0.80
CA GLY A 587 -5.61 -5.49 0.01
C GLY A 587 -5.43 -4.24 -0.84
N ILE A 588 -4.85 -4.38 -2.03
CA ILE A 588 -4.74 -3.34 -3.06
C ILE A 588 -5.26 -3.88 -4.40
N ALA A 589 -5.61 -2.97 -5.30
CA ALA A 589 -5.95 -3.26 -6.69
C ALA A 589 -4.70 -3.23 -7.59
N SER A 590 -4.78 -3.73 -8.82
CA SER A 590 -3.79 -3.52 -9.87
C SER A 590 -4.49 -3.18 -11.18
N ASP A 591 -3.91 -2.24 -11.92
CA ASP A 591 -4.24 -1.92 -13.32
C ASP A 591 -2.98 -1.66 -14.16
N ALA A 592 -1.79 -1.83 -13.57
CA ALA A 592 -0.50 -1.59 -14.19
C ALA A 592 -0.27 -2.48 -15.42
N CYS A 593 0.64 -2.06 -16.30
CA CYS A 593 1.03 -2.82 -17.49
C CYS A 593 2.55 -2.87 -17.67
N LEU A 594 3.05 -3.94 -18.31
CA LEU A 594 4.47 -4.06 -18.60
C LEU A 594 4.95 -2.91 -19.48
N PRO A 595 6.01 -2.20 -19.09
CA PRO A 595 6.58 -1.11 -19.90
C PRO A 595 7.45 -1.62 -21.05
N VAL A 596 7.87 -2.87 -21.02
CA VAL A 596 8.75 -3.52 -22.01
C VAL A 596 8.33 -4.95 -22.25
N ALA A 597 8.61 -5.46 -23.43
CA ALA A 597 8.52 -6.88 -23.73
C ALA A 597 9.67 -7.66 -23.06
N ALA A 598 9.39 -8.90 -22.65
CA ALA A 598 10.37 -9.80 -22.04
C ALA A 598 10.21 -11.21 -22.59
N GLY A 599 11.23 -11.72 -23.27
CA GLY A 599 11.15 -13.02 -23.95
C GLY A 599 10.12 -13.02 -25.10
N LYS A 600 9.49 -14.18 -25.32
CA LYS A 600 8.53 -14.36 -26.44
C LYS A 600 7.07 -14.20 -26.01
N ASN A 601 6.78 -14.50 -24.74
CA ASN A 601 5.40 -14.63 -24.24
C ASN A 601 4.91 -13.42 -23.45
N PHE A 602 5.78 -12.48 -23.11
CA PHE A 602 5.45 -11.31 -22.29
C PHE A 602 5.61 -10.02 -23.11
N VAL A 603 4.53 -9.53 -23.66
CA VAL A 603 4.53 -8.34 -24.52
C VAL A 603 4.39 -7.04 -23.72
N ALA A 604 4.97 -5.95 -24.23
CA ALA A 604 4.74 -4.63 -23.65
C ALA A 604 3.24 -4.30 -23.64
N GLY A 605 2.78 -3.58 -22.61
CA GLY A 605 1.37 -3.28 -22.41
C GLY A 605 0.55 -4.40 -21.75
N ALA A 606 1.10 -5.63 -21.59
CA ALA A 606 0.41 -6.71 -20.89
C ALA A 606 0.18 -6.35 -19.40
N GLY A 607 -1.01 -6.62 -18.90
CA GLY A 607 -1.38 -6.40 -17.50
C GLY A 607 -2.85 -6.68 -17.26
N ALA A 608 -3.15 -7.37 -16.17
CA ALA A 608 -4.50 -7.69 -15.73
C ALA A 608 -4.96 -6.77 -14.61
N THR A 609 -6.22 -6.35 -14.65
CA THR A 609 -6.84 -5.53 -13.61
C THR A 609 -7.47 -6.40 -12.54
N THR A 610 -7.29 -6.02 -11.28
CA THR A 610 -7.89 -6.68 -10.12
C THR A 610 -8.52 -5.67 -9.15
N PRO A 611 -9.62 -6.04 -8.45
CA PRO A 611 -10.24 -5.19 -7.44
C PRO A 611 -9.53 -5.29 -6.08
N LYS A 612 -9.65 -4.25 -5.25
CA LYS A 612 -9.43 -4.33 -3.81
C LYS A 612 -10.65 -4.99 -3.16
N ILE A 613 -10.42 -6.03 -2.35
CA ILE A 613 -11.49 -6.79 -1.68
C ILE A 613 -11.29 -6.95 -0.17
N ARG A 614 -10.13 -6.59 0.37
CA ARG A 614 -9.76 -6.72 1.78
C ARG A 614 -9.14 -5.44 2.33
N LEU A 615 -8.90 -5.43 3.63
CA LEU A 615 -8.14 -4.38 4.30
C LEU A 615 -6.77 -4.19 3.64
N LYS A 616 -6.41 -2.94 3.39
CA LYS A 616 -5.06 -2.52 3.06
C LYS A 616 -4.31 -2.22 4.35
N TYR A 617 -3.03 -2.53 4.41
CA TYR A 617 -2.14 -2.13 5.50
C TYR A 617 -1.20 -1.04 5.01
N SER A 618 -1.28 0.14 5.60
CA SER A 618 -0.44 1.27 5.23
C SER A 618 0.59 1.59 6.30
N ARG A 619 1.80 1.91 5.87
CA ARG A 619 2.84 2.43 6.77
C ARG A 619 2.71 3.93 7.00
N VAL A 620 1.86 4.59 6.22
CA VAL A 620 1.66 6.04 6.24
C VAL A 620 0.23 6.32 6.65
N PRO A 621 -0.02 6.84 7.86
CA PRO A 621 -1.37 7.09 8.37
C PRO A 621 -2.22 8.00 7.49
N GLU A 622 -1.60 8.94 6.78
CA GLU A 622 -2.25 9.85 5.83
C GLU A 622 -2.99 9.12 4.70
N ASP A 623 -2.58 7.90 4.36
CA ASP A 623 -3.30 7.04 3.40
C ASP A 623 -4.74 6.72 3.87
N ALA A 624 -4.94 6.66 5.19
CA ALA A 624 -6.26 6.50 5.82
C ALA A 624 -6.93 7.84 6.19
N GLY A 625 -6.33 8.97 5.84
CA GLY A 625 -6.75 10.30 6.26
C GLY A 625 -6.53 10.57 7.76
N ILE A 626 -5.42 10.06 8.31
CA ILE A 626 -5.03 10.21 9.72
C ILE A 626 -3.71 11.00 9.78
N ASN A 627 -3.65 12.01 10.64
CA ASN A 627 -2.43 12.80 10.88
C ASN A 627 -1.39 11.95 11.64
N SER A 628 -0.26 11.69 11.01
CA SER A 628 0.84 10.89 11.59
C SER A 628 1.48 11.53 12.83
N GLU A 629 1.38 12.84 13.04
CA GLU A 629 1.88 13.51 14.24
C GLU A 629 1.15 13.03 15.51
N MET A 630 -0.09 12.55 15.37
CA MET A 630 -0.88 12.02 16.48
C MET A 630 -0.49 10.60 16.91
N ILE A 631 0.34 9.89 16.13
CA ILE A 631 0.75 8.51 16.44
C ILE A 631 1.49 8.44 17.77
N ALA A 632 2.35 9.41 18.07
CA ALA A 632 3.03 9.49 19.36
C ALA A 632 2.07 9.64 20.55
N THR A 633 0.93 10.31 20.35
CA THR A 633 -0.14 10.43 21.34
C THR A 633 -0.78 9.08 21.62
N PHE A 634 -1.06 8.27 20.57
CA PHE A 634 -1.59 6.91 20.76
C PHE A 634 -0.60 6.04 21.55
N ASP A 635 0.68 6.07 21.17
CA ASP A 635 1.75 5.36 21.87
C ASP A 635 1.82 5.78 23.36
N SER A 636 1.77 7.08 23.63
CA SER A 636 1.83 7.65 24.97
C SER A 636 0.65 7.21 25.85
N ILE A 637 -0.59 7.24 25.32
CA ILE A 637 -1.78 6.80 26.06
C ILE A 637 -1.69 5.31 26.40
N ALA A 638 -1.30 4.46 25.43
CA ALA A 638 -1.14 3.02 25.64
C ALA A 638 -0.06 2.73 26.68
N LEU A 639 1.10 3.39 26.61
CA LEU A 639 2.19 3.26 27.59
C LEU A 639 1.83 3.78 28.97
N SER A 640 1.00 4.83 29.07
CA SER A 640 0.54 5.37 30.36
C SER A 640 -0.25 4.34 31.15
N GLY A 641 -1.04 3.48 30.49
CA GLY A 641 -1.75 2.39 31.13
C GLY A 641 -0.80 1.37 31.75
N ILE A 642 0.30 1.05 31.09
CA ILE A 642 1.36 0.15 31.60
C ILE A 642 2.06 0.80 32.80
N THR A 643 2.50 2.04 32.65
CA THR A 643 3.24 2.77 33.68
C THR A 643 2.42 2.93 34.96
N ASN A 644 1.11 3.16 34.82
CA ASN A 644 0.21 3.31 35.97
C ASN A 644 -0.30 1.94 36.50
N GLY A 645 0.13 0.81 35.93
CA GLY A 645 -0.25 -0.53 36.35
C GLY A 645 -1.74 -0.85 36.09
N ALA A 646 -2.30 -0.30 35.00
CA ALA A 646 -3.66 -0.66 34.56
C ALA A 646 -3.68 -2.03 33.86
N TYR A 647 -2.59 -2.39 33.22
CA TYR A 647 -2.33 -3.68 32.56
C TYR A 647 -0.82 -3.84 32.30
N PRO A 648 -0.27 -5.07 32.21
CA PRO A 648 1.13 -5.29 31.90
C PRO A 648 1.48 -5.07 30.41
N GLY A 649 0.50 -5.27 29.51
CA GLY A 649 0.66 -5.06 28.08
C GLY A 649 -0.67 -4.98 27.36
N CYS A 650 -0.64 -4.51 26.11
CA CYS A 650 -1.85 -4.34 25.30
C CYS A 650 -1.56 -4.45 23.79
N GLN A 651 -2.64 -4.64 23.02
CA GLN A 651 -2.67 -4.46 21.56
C GLN A 651 -3.64 -3.33 21.21
N VAL A 652 -3.25 -2.48 20.28
CA VAL A 652 -4.05 -1.36 19.77
C VAL A 652 -4.13 -1.46 18.26
N TYR A 653 -5.33 -1.34 17.71
CA TYR A 653 -5.58 -1.41 16.28
C TYR A 653 -6.55 -0.32 15.83
N GLY A 654 -6.20 0.34 14.73
CA GLY A 654 -7.04 1.33 14.05
C GLY A 654 -7.04 1.10 12.55
N ALA A 655 -8.24 1.06 11.95
CA ALA A 655 -8.41 1.08 10.50
C ALA A 655 -9.47 2.11 10.11
N ARG A 656 -9.23 2.86 9.04
CA ARG A 656 -10.18 3.84 8.49
C ARG A 656 -10.22 3.72 6.96
N ASN A 657 -11.40 3.85 6.36
CA ASN A 657 -11.59 3.72 4.90
C ASN A 657 -11.08 2.38 4.34
N GLY A 658 -11.14 1.31 5.14
CA GLY A 658 -10.60 0.00 4.76
C GLY A 658 -9.06 -0.05 4.71
N ILE A 659 -8.38 0.86 5.41
CA ILE A 659 -6.92 0.96 5.51
C ILE A 659 -6.50 0.88 6.97
N VAL A 660 -5.71 -0.12 7.33
CA VAL A 660 -5.10 -0.26 8.65
C VAL A 660 -3.93 0.72 8.74
N PHE A 661 -4.09 1.73 9.57
CA PHE A 661 -3.07 2.77 9.80
C PHE A 661 -2.31 2.57 11.11
N TYR A 662 -2.83 1.72 12.00
CA TYR A 662 -2.23 1.47 13.30
C TYR A 662 -2.48 0.03 13.75
N ASN A 663 -1.43 -0.71 14.07
CA ASN A 663 -1.50 -2.07 14.62
C ASN A 663 -0.23 -2.35 15.42
N LYS A 664 -0.26 -2.01 16.72
CA LYS A 664 0.89 -2.10 17.61
C LYS A 664 0.58 -2.85 18.89
N SER A 665 1.62 -3.51 19.42
CA SER A 665 1.64 -4.15 20.73
C SER A 665 2.59 -3.43 21.68
N PHE A 666 2.24 -3.35 22.96
CA PHE A 666 3.01 -2.67 23.98
C PHE A 666 3.17 -3.52 25.22
N GLY A 667 4.30 -3.34 25.92
CA GLY A 667 4.56 -3.94 27.22
C GLY A 667 4.85 -5.43 27.16
N LYS A 668 4.51 -6.12 28.24
CA LYS A 668 4.83 -7.54 28.49
C LYS A 668 3.57 -8.33 28.77
N GLN A 669 3.66 -9.65 28.66
CA GLN A 669 2.52 -10.55 28.94
C GLN A 669 2.13 -10.51 30.42
N THR A 670 3.10 -10.31 31.33
CA THR A 670 2.92 -10.19 32.79
C THR A 670 3.79 -9.07 33.33
N TYR A 671 3.52 -8.57 34.55
CA TYR A 671 4.35 -7.55 35.20
C TYR A 671 5.76 -8.05 35.54
N GLU A 672 5.86 -9.32 35.94
CA GLU A 672 7.09 -9.95 36.43
C GLU A 672 7.92 -10.55 35.30
N GLY A 673 7.26 -10.92 34.19
CA GLY A 673 7.90 -11.60 33.06
C GLY A 673 8.70 -10.68 32.14
N ASN A 674 9.48 -11.28 31.24
CA ASN A 674 10.25 -10.57 30.22
C ASN A 674 9.72 -10.77 28.79
N THR A 675 8.68 -11.59 28.61
CA THR A 675 8.08 -11.84 27.29
C THR A 675 7.27 -10.65 26.85
N SER A 676 7.70 -9.97 25.76
CA SER A 676 6.95 -8.87 25.16
C SER A 676 5.68 -9.36 24.49
N VAL A 677 4.63 -8.54 24.53
CA VAL A 677 3.40 -8.77 23.78
C VAL A 677 3.67 -8.62 22.29
N LYS A 678 3.16 -9.56 21.49
CA LYS A 678 3.23 -9.55 20.02
C LYS A 678 1.85 -9.32 19.43
N ASN A 679 1.77 -8.78 18.20
CA ASN A 679 0.50 -8.62 17.48
C ASN A 679 -0.20 -9.96 17.19
N SER A 680 0.54 -11.07 17.24
CA SER A 680 0.01 -12.44 17.07
C SER A 680 -0.52 -13.05 18.37
N ASP A 681 -0.20 -12.52 19.53
CA ASP A 681 -0.67 -13.08 20.81
C ASP A 681 -2.17 -12.90 20.98
N VAL A 682 -2.84 -13.85 21.61
CA VAL A 682 -4.29 -13.82 21.78
C VAL A 682 -4.68 -13.51 23.23
N TYR A 683 -5.75 -12.73 23.37
CA TYR A 683 -6.34 -12.31 24.64
C TYR A 683 -7.68 -12.99 24.86
N ASP A 684 -8.03 -13.29 26.11
CA ASP A 684 -9.41 -13.63 26.52
C ASP A 684 -10.30 -12.39 26.32
N LEU A 685 -11.25 -12.51 25.44
CA LEU A 685 -12.13 -11.41 25.02
C LEU A 685 -13.26 -11.12 26.00
N ALA A 686 -13.51 -11.99 26.99
CA ALA A 686 -14.64 -11.89 27.92
C ALA A 686 -15.95 -11.60 27.15
N SER A 687 -16.70 -10.55 27.54
CA SER A 687 -18.00 -10.22 26.95
C SER A 687 -17.97 -9.78 25.47
N VAL A 688 -16.81 -9.47 24.89
CA VAL A 688 -16.70 -9.26 23.43
C VAL A 688 -17.08 -10.53 22.66
N THR A 689 -17.00 -11.72 23.31
CA THR A 689 -17.55 -13.00 22.79
C THR A 689 -19.02 -12.87 22.36
N LYS A 690 -19.84 -12.10 23.10
CA LYS A 690 -21.27 -11.92 22.82
C LYS A 690 -21.50 -11.41 21.40
N VAL A 691 -20.67 -10.45 20.96
CA VAL A 691 -20.81 -9.84 19.63
C VAL A 691 -19.96 -10.54 18.57
N MET A 692 -18.76 -11.04 18.90
CA MET A 692 -17.87 -11.66 17.94
C MET A 692 -18.15 -13.14 17.66
N ALA A 693 -18.99 -13.79 18.47
CA ALA A 693 -19.40 -15.19 18.27
C ALA A 693 -20.93 -15.33 18.23
N THR A 694 -21.60 -15.05 19.35
CA THR A 694 -23.03 -15.38 19.53
C THR A 694 -23.92 -14.52 18.64
N THR A 695 -23.76 -13.19 18.67
CA THR A 695 -24.56 -12.27 17.85
C THR A 695 -24.30 -12.51 16.37
N LEU A 696 -23.03 -12.67 15.93
CA LEU A 696 -22.74 -13.01 14.53
C LEU A 696 -23.43 -14.32 14.10
N SER A 697 -23.41 -15.34 14.96
CA SER A 697 -24.08 -16.62 14.66
C SER A 697 -25.58 -16.46 14.52
N LEU A 698 -26.19 -15.67 15.40
CA LEU A 698 -27.62 -15.35 15.32
C LEU A 698 -27.96 -14.49 14.09
N MET A 699 -27.14 -13.50 13.75
CA MET A 699 -27.30 -12.71 12.51
C MET A 699 -27.30 -13.62 11.28
N LYS A 700 -26.43 -14.62 11.22
CA LYS A 700 -26.39 -15.59 10.12
C LYS A 700 -27.64 -16.46 10.05
N LEU A 701 -28.08 -16.97 11.20
CA LEU A 701 -29.31 -17.77 11.26
C LEU A 701 -30.55 -16.94 10.92
N TYR A 702 -30.62 -15.68 11.35
CA TYR A 702 -31.68 -14.74 11.01
C TYR A 702 -31.69 -14.42 9.50
N ASP A 703 -30.53 -14.12 8.93
CA ASP A 703 -30.39 -13.86 7.50
C ASP A 703 -30.81 -15.08 6.64
N GLN A 704 -30.58 -16.29 7.15
CA GLN A 704 -31.06 -17.57 6.59
C GLN A 704 -32.54 -17.86 6.87
N LYS A 705 -33.24 -16.96 7.57
CA LYS A 705 -34.67 -17.11 7.95
C LYS A 705 -34.94 -18.38 8.79
N LYS A 706 -33.98 -18.75 9.65
CA LYS A 706 -34.12 -19.89 10.58
C LYS A 706 -34.92 -19.53 11.82
N PHE A 707 -34.98 -18.27 12.18
CA PHE A 707 -35.82 -17.71 13.26
C PHE A 707 -36.14 -16.24 12.98
N ASP A 708 -37.11 -15.67 13.71
CA ASP A 708 -37.38 -14.21 13.75
C ASP A 708 -37.07 -13.70 15.17
N VAL A 709 -36.54 -12.48 15.28
CA VAL A 709 -36.16 -11.90 16.58
C VAL A 709 -37.34 -11.63 17.52
N GLY A 710 -38.57 -11.52 17.01
CA GLY A 710 -39.80 -11.41 17.78
C GLY A 710 -40.32 -12.75 18.32
N GLU A 711 -39.77 -13.88 17.90
CA GLU A 711 -40.20 -15.20 18.35
C GLU A 711 -39.71 -15.53 19.78
N LYS A 712 -40.45 -16.41 20.46
CA LYS A 712 -40.11 -16.86 21.80
C LYS A 712 -38.95 -17.87 21.77
N LEU A 713 -38.06 -17.78 22.75
CA LEU A 713 -36.94 -18.71 22.88
C LEU A 713 -37.39 -20.14 23.07
N SER A 714 -38.54 -20.33 23.79
CA SER A 714 -39.13 -21.66 24.05
C SER A 714 -39.51 -22.42 22.80
N LYS A 715 -39.80 -21.73 21.68
CA LYS A 715 -40.02 -22.37 20.38
C LYS A 715 -38.82 -23.19 19.90
N TYR A 716 -37.62 -22.79 20.29
CA TYR A 716 -36.35 -23.37 19.85
C TYR A 716 -35.62 -24.13 20.97
N HIS A 717 -36.01 -23.94 22.20
CA HIS A 717 -35.39 -24.54 23.39
C HIS A 717 -36.47 -25.02 24.39
N SER A 718 -36.92 -26.26 24.22
CA SER A 718 -38.06 -26.83 24.96
C SER A 718 -37.89 -26.84 26.48
N ALA A 719 -36.66 -26.82 26.99
CA ALA A 719 -36.38 -26.71 28.43
C ALA A 719 -36.96 -25.41 29.05
N LEU A 720 -37.33 -24.41 28.25
CA LEU A 720 -37.97 -23.19 28.72
C LEU A 720 -39.50 -23.26 28.82
N ASP A 721 -40.15 -24.26 28.22
CA ASP A 721 -41.63 -24.33 28.09
C ASP A 721 -42.34 -24.34 29.40
N THR A 722 -41.77 -24.94 30.43
CA THR A 722 -42.34 -25.10 31.78
C THR A 722 -41.81 -24.06 32.77
N THR A 723 -40.99 -23.10 32.33
CA THR A 723 -40.35 -22.11 33.20
C THR A 723 -40.99 -20.74 33.09
N ASN A 724 -40.66 -19.84 34.00
CA ASN A 724 -41.05 -18.42 33.93
C ASN A 724 -40.40 -17.68 32.73
N LYS A 725 -39.54 -18.32 31.95
CA LYS A 725 -38.87 -17.77 30.77
C LYS A 725 -39.50 -18.14 29.43
N ARG A 726 -40.63 -18.89 29.48
CA ARG A 726 -41.36 -19.36 28.28
C ARG A 726 -41.65 -18.26 27.28
N ASP A 727 -41.99 -17.05 27.75
CA ASP A 727 -42.45 -15.96 26.90
C ASP A 727 -41.35 -14.95 26.51
N ILE A 728 -40.10 -15.19 26.89
CA ILE A 728 -38.96 -14.36 26.55
C ILE A 728 -38.66 -14.50 25.03
N THR A 729 -38.46 -13.36 24.37
CA THR A 729 -38.15 -13.31 22.91
C THR A 729 -36.66 -13.09 22.68
N PHE A 730 -36.20 -13.39 21.46
CA PHE A 730 -34.79 -13.10 21.05
C PHE A 730 -34.47 -11.61 21.18
N ILE A 731 -35.36 -10.71 20.72
CA ILE A 731 -35.12 -9.27 20.79
C ILE A 731 -34.95 -8.79 22.24
N ASP A 732 -35.71 -9.37 23.19
CA ASP A 732 -35.60 -9.01 24.61
C ASP A 732 -34.24 -9.37 25.18
N VAL A 733 -33.73 -10.55 24.86
CA VAL A 733 -32.41 -11.00 25.31
C VAL A 733 -31.31 -10.19 24.68
N LEU A 734 -31.32 -10.02 23.36
CA LEU A 734 -30.29 -9.30 22.61
C LEU A 734 -30.22 -7.81 22.97
N SER A 735 -31.34 -7.22 23.41
CA SER A 735 -31.37 -5.84 23.93
C SER A 735 -31.19 -5.75 25.45
N HIS A 736 -30.92 -6.85 26.13
CA HIS A 736 -30.80 -6.93 27.61
C HIS A 736 -31.98 -6.36 28.38
N GLN A 737 -33.21 -6.65 27.94
CA GLN A 737 -34.45 -6.28 28.64
C GLN A 737 -35.39 -7.46 28.94
N ALA A 738 -34.82 -8.67 28.93
CA ALA A 738 -35.55 -9.92 29.20
C ALA A 738 -35.86 -10.19 30.69
N CYS A 739 -35.73 -9.23 31.57
CA CYS A 739 -35.91 -9.36 33.00
C CYS A 739 -35.00 -10.41 33.70
N LEU A 740 -33.93 -10.81 33.05
CA LEU A 740 -32.99 -11.79 33.60
C LEU A 740 -32.07 -11.12 34.63
N VAL A 741 -31.75 -11.87 35.72
CA VAL A 741 -30.71 -11.43 36.67
C VAL A 741 -29.36 -11.33 35.98
N PRO A 742 -28.46 -10.43 36.44
CA PRO A 742 -27.19 -10.18 35.72
C PRO A 742 -26.31 -11.41 35.55
N TRP A 743 -26.09 -12.19 36.62
CA TRP A 743 -25.25 -13.38 36.64
C TRP A 743 -25.58 -14.24 37.90
N ILE A 744 -25.09 -15.48 37.90
CA ILE A 744 -25.21 -16.40 39.02
C ILE A 744 -23.84 -17.00 39.35
N PRO A 745 -23.38 -16.99 40.62
CA PRO A 745 -22.10 -17.57 41.01
C PRO A 745 -22.19 -19.10 41.09
N PHE A 746 -22.24 -19.75 39.94
CA PHE A 746 -22.44 -21.20 39.83
C PHE A 746 -21.37 -22.02 40.58
N TYR A 747 -20.11 -21.60 40.52
CA TYR A 747 -18.97 -22.27 41.14
C TYR A 747 -19.05 -22.29 42.67
N ALA A 748 -19.69 -21.30 43.29
CA ALA A 748 -19.65 -21.10 44.74
C ALA A 748 -20.18 -22.32 45.54
N ASN A 749 -21.24 -22.93 45.05
CA ASN A 749 -21.81 -24.11 45.69
C ASN A 749 -20.88 -25.34 45.56
N GLY A 750 -20.19 -25.48 44.45
CA GLY A 750 -19.28 -26.62 44.20
C GLY A 750 -17.98 -26.60 44.99
N ILE A 751 -17.59 -25.41 45.51
CA ILE A 751 -16.34 -25.23 46.28
C ILE A 751 -16.56 -24.82 47.73
N LYS A 752 -17.81 -24.82 48.21
CA LYS A 752 -18.16 -24.35 49.57
C LYS A 752 -17.45 -25.13 50.67
N THR A 753 -17.20 -26.40 50.45
CA THR A 753 -16.40 -27.27 51.31
C THR A 753 -15.45 -28.11 50.46
N ASP A 754 -14.35 -28.62 51.09
CA ASP A 754 -13.42 -29.52 50.39
C ASP A 754 -14.10 -30.81 49.93
N SER A 755 -15.08 -31.30 50.69
CA SER A 755 -15.87 -32.48 50.33
C SER A 755 -16.67 -32.22 49.03
N LEU A 756 -17.38 -31.08 48.94
CA LEU A 756 -18.11 -30.70 47.71
C LEU A 756 -17.17 -30.48 46.53
N ARG A 757 -16.01 -29.87 46.79
CA ARG A 757 -15.01 -29.70 45.72
C ARG A 757 -14.59 -31.06 45.16
N ARG A 758 -14.31 -32.05 45.97
CA ARG A 758 -13.93 -33.43 45.56
C ARG A 758 -15.05 -34.20 44.84
N ILE A 759 -16.32 -33.86 45.12
CA ILE A 759 -17.47 -34.48 44.43
C ILE A 759 -17.65 -33.86 43.03
N HIS A 760 -17.43 -32.56 42.88
CA HIS A 760 -17.70 -31.87 41.61
C HIS A 760 -16.49 -31.71 40.73
N TYR A 761 -15.27 -31.76 41.29
CA TYR A 761 -14.04 -31.53 40.54
C TYR A 761 -12.97 -32.59 40.83
N SER A 762 -12.21 -32.95 39.80
CA SER A 762 -11.06 -33.87 39.83
C SER A 762 -9.83 -33.18 39.28
N ASP A 763 -8.63 -33.52 39.78
CA ASP A 763 -7.36 -33.05 39.25
C ASP A 763 -6.92 -33.81 37.98
N THR A 764 -7.62 -34.92 37.69
CA THR A 764 -7.34 -35.79 36.53
C THR A 764 -8.58 -35.99 35.68
N TYR A 765 -8.37 -36.11 34.35
CA TYR A 765 -9.41 -36.48 33.39
C TYR A 765 -9.92 -37.91 33.68
N SER A 766 -11.24 -38.12 33.60
CA SER A 766 -11.88 -39.42 33.57
C SER A 766 -13.20 -39.33 32.78
N GLU A 767 -13.83 -40.46 32.49
CA GLU A 767 -15.14 -40.50 31.81
C GLU A 767 -16.26 -39.78 32.59
N GLU A 768 -16.14 -39.66 33.90
CA GLU A 768 -17.07 -38.96 34.77
C GLU A 768 -16.73 -37.43 34.81
N TYR A 769 -15.44 -37.07 34.73
CA TYR A 769 -14.91 -35.71 34.84
C TYR A 769 -14.24 -35.31 33.52
N LYS A 770 -15.05 -34.93 32.50
CA LYS A 770 -14.57 -34.57 31.16
C LYS A 770 -14.44 -33.06 30.93
N ILE A 771 -15.17 -32.27 31.70
CA ILE A 771 -15.24 -30.81 31.45
C ILE A 771 -13.98 -30.15 31.99
N HIS A 772 -13.09 -29.71 31.08
CA HIS A 772 -11.82 -29.12 31.43
C HIS A 772 -12.02 -27.64 31.82
N VAL A 773 -11.88 -27.31 33.10
CA VAL A 773 -12.17 -25.99 33.70
C VAL A 773 -10.92 -25.11 33.81
N ALA A 774 -9.77 -25.73 34.09
CA ALA A 774 -8.45 -25.08 34.17
C ALA A 774 -7.36 -26.16 34.12
N GLU A 775 -6.08 -25.78 34.13
CA GLU A 775 -4.98 -26.74 34.20
C GLU A 775 -5.14 -27.65 35.40
N ASN A 776 -5.11 -28.97 35.18
CA ASN A 776 -5.32 -29.98 36.23
C ASN A 776 -6.63 -29.77 37.02
N MET A 777 -7.70 -29.34 36.35
CA MET A 777 -9.01 -29.22 36.97
C MET A 777 -10.13 -29.59 35.99
N TYR A 778 -10.78 -30.71 36.29
CA TYR A 778 -11.86 -31.27 35.48
C TYR A 778 -13.14 -31.31 36.31
N MET A 779 -14.26 -30.92 35.71
CA MET A 779 -15.58 -30.93 36.36
C MET A 779 -16.42 -32.12 35.92
N ARG A 780 -17.23 -32.60 36.81
CA ARG A 780 -18.16 -33.72 36.60
C ARG A 780 -19.24 -33.31 35.55
N ASN A 781 -19.55 -34.27 34.66
CA ASN A 781 -20.36 -33.99 33.45
C ASN A 781 -21.77 -33.50 33.79
N ASP A 782 -22.46 -34.09 34.77
CA ASP A 782 -23.83 -33.73 35.17
C ASP A 782 -23.94 -32.34 35.82
N PHE A 783 -22.82 -31.77 36.26
CA PHE A 783 -22.84 -30.45 36.87
C PHE A 783 -23.07 -29.34 35.84
N ARG A 784 -22.74 -29.56 34.56
CA ARG A 784 -23.14 -28.70 33.46
C ARG A 784 -24.64 -28.54 33.33
N ASP A 785 -25.38 -29.64 33.34
CA ASP A 785 -26.83 -29.63 33.21
C ASP A 785 -27.49 -28.98 34.41
N SER A 786 -26.94 -29.20 35.62
CA SER A 786 -27.35 -28.52 36.84
C SER A 786 -27.17 -26.99 36.76
N LEU A 787 -26.10 -26.51 36.09
CA LEU A 787 -25.87 -25.10 35.85
C LEU A 787 -26.96 -24.51 34.93
N LEU A 788 -27.28 -25.18 33.85
CA LEU A 788 -28.32 -24.74 32.92
C LEU A 788 -29.71 -24.74 33.58
N ALA A 789 -30.03 -25.78 34.32
CA ALA A 789 -31.30 -25.84 35.10
C ALA A 789 -31.41 -24.63 36.03
N ARG A 790 -30.37 -24.27 36.79
CA ARG A 790 -30.36 -23.09 37.67
C ARG A 790 -30.58 -21.76 36.88
N ILE A 791 -30.21 -21.67 35.63
CA ILE A 791 -30.52 -20.52 34.76
C ILE A 791 -32.01 -20.53 34.45
N TYR A 792 -32.57 -21.68 34.05
CA TYR A 792 -33.98 -21.81 33.66
C TYR A 792 -34.94 -21.55 34.84
N ASP A 793 -34.56 -21.95 36.03
CA ASP A 793 -35.37 -21.80 37.26
C ASP A 793 -35.13 -20.45 37.98
N SER A 794 -34.18 -19.62 37.53
CA SER A 794 -33.86 -18.33 38.18
C SER A 794 -35.03 -17.36 38.13
N GLU A 795 -35.21 -16.55 39.17
CA GLU A 795 -36.22 -15.52 39.26
C GLU A 795 -36.06 -14.46 38.13
N LEU A 796 -37.15 -13.91 37.64
CA LEU A 796 -37.18 -12.77 36.75
C LEU A 796 -37.25 -11.48 37.57
N LEU A 797 -36.59 -10.44 37.09
CA LEU A 797 -36.67 -9.08 37.63
C LEU A 797 -38.09 -8.50 37.38
N PRO A 798 -38.63 -7.72 38.32
CA PRO A 798 -40.02 -7.30 38.30
C PRO A 798 -40.38 -6.31 37.18
N GLN A 799 -39.40 -5.69 36.51
CA GLN A 799 -39.62 -4.65 35.50
C GLN A 799 -38.89 -4.95 34.22
N LYS A 800 -39.59 -4.87 33.10
CA LYS A 800 -39.03 -4.98 31.75
C LYS A 800 -38.33 -3.67 31.36
N LYS A 801 -37.04 -3.60 31.74
CA LYS A 801 -36.17 -2.47 31.35
C LYS A 801 -34.75 -2.97 31.13
N TYR A 802 -33.89 -2.14 30.57
CA TYR A 802 -32.49 -2.46 30.35
C TYR A 802 -31.81 -2.94 31.65
N LYS A 803 -31.32 -4.17 31.62
CA LYS A 803 -30.48 -4.74 32.66
C LYS A 803 -29.53 -5.75 32.02
N TYR A 804 -28.26 -5.42 31.99
CA TYR A 804 -27.24 -6.29 31.41
C TYR A 804 -27.24 -7.67 32.10
N SER A 805 -27.29 -8.74 31.32
CA SER A 805 -27.31 -10.10 31.81
C SER A 805 -26.50 -11.05 30.93
N ASP A 806 -25.69 -11.91 31.56
CA ASP A 806 -24.97 -12.99 30.91
C ASP A 806 -25.85 -14.19 30.61
N LEU A 807 -26.88 -14.41 31.42
CA LEU A 807 -27.70 -15.62 31.38
C LEU A 807 -28.41 -15.79 30.05
N GLY A 808 -28.94 -14.70 29.50
CA GLY A 808 -29.62 -14.74 28.19
C GLY A 808 -28.68 -15.17 27.07
N MET A 809 -27.45 -14.71 27.12
CA MET A 809 -26.46 -15.07 26.08
C MET A 809 -25.98 -16.52 26.23
N ILE A 810 -25.96 -17.08 27.46
CA ILE A 810 -25.71 -18.51 27.68
C ILE A 810 -26.82 -19.32 26.98
N ILE A 811 -28.09 -18.98 27.22
CA ILE A 811 -29.25 -19.60 26.56
C ILE A 811 -29.14 -19.48 25.02
N MET A 812 -28.72 -18.31 24.48
CA MET A 812 -28.53 -18.14 23.04
C MET A 812 -27.46 -19.08 22.48
N GLY A 813 -26.41 -19.38 23.23
CA GLY A 813 -25.38 -20.36 22.82
C GLY A 813 -25.97 -21.78 22.66
N GLU A 814 -26.86 -22.20 23.55
CA GLU A 814 -27.57 -23.49 23.43
C GLU A 814 -28.57 -23.48 22.26
N ILE A 815 -29.32 -22.37 22.04
CA ILE A 815 -30.26 -22.23 20.93
C ILE A 815 -29.55 -22.28 19.58
N ILE A 816 -28.38 -21.64 19.46
CA ILE A 816 -27.55 -21.74 18.23
C ILE A 816 -27.24 -23.20 17.92
N ARG A 817 -26.88 -23.98 18.95
CA ARG A 817 -26.62 -25.42 18.81
C ARG A 817 -27.85 -26.18 18.31
N GLU A 818 -29.02 -25.90 18.86
CA GLU A 818 -30.29 -26.57 18.48
C GLU A 818 -30.73 -26.20 17.06
N ILE A 819 -30.67 -24.92 16.68
CA ILE A 819 -31.06 -24.48 15.32
C ILE A 819 -30.08 -24.96 14.25
N SER A 820 -28.76 -24.92 14.54
CA SER A 820 -27.70 -25.19 13.56
C SER A 820 -27.21 -26.64 13.54
N GLY A 821 -27.46 -27.42 14.62
CA GLY A 821 -26.86 -28.73 14.84
C GLY A 821 -25.38 -28.73 15.20
N LYS A 822 -24.77 -27.55 15.43
CA LYS A 822 -23.33 -27.38 15.73
C LYS A 822 -23.15 -26.59 17.02
N THR A 823 -22.06 -26.89 17.75
CA THR A 823 -21.65 -26.05 18.88
C THR A 823 -21.26 -24.65 18.42
N LEU A 824 -21.36 -23.64 19.29
CA LEU A 824 -21.10 -22.24 18.96
C LEU A 824 -19.70 -22.03 18.38
N ASP A 825 -18.68 -22.68 18.92
CA ASP A 825 -17.29 -22.61 18.45
C ASP A 825 -17.16 -23.14 17.01
N LEU A 826 -17.70 -24.31 16.72
CA LEU A 826 -17.67 -24.89 15.36
C LEU A 826 -18.46 -24.03 14.38
N TYR A 827 -19.64 -23.55 14.78
CA TYR A 827 -20.47 -22.73 13.91
C TYR A 827 -19.77 -21.41 13.56
N ALA A 828 -19.15 -20.75 14.55
CA ALA A 828 -18.44 -19.49 14.34
C ALA A 828 -17.15 -19.65 13.50
N ILE A 829 -16.38 -20.71 13.76
CA ILE A 829 -15.16 -21.02 12.99
C ILE A 829 -15.48 -21.22 11.50
N GLU A 830 -16.51 -22.04 11.19
CA GLU A 830 -16.83 -22.41 9.82
C GLU A 830 -17.49 -21.26 9.04
N ASN A 831 -18.34 -20.45 9.69
CA ASN A 831 -19.10 -19.41 9.00
C ASN A 831 -18.40 -18.05 8.96
N PHE A 832 -17.41 -17.81 9.84
CA PHE A 832 -16.77 -16.50 9.97
C PHE A 832 -15.25 -16.57 10.02
N TYR A 833 -14.65 -17.23 11.04
CA TYR A 833 -13.24 -17.03 11.33
C TYR A 833 -12.33 -17.56 10.22
N LYS A 834 -12.58 -18.79 9.74
CA LYS A 834 -11.82 -19.35 8.62
C LYS A 834 -12.01 -18.58 7.31
N PRO A 835 -13.24 -18.31 6.84
CA PRO A 835 -13.45 -17.58 5.59
C PRO A 835 -12.90 -16.15 5.60
N LEU A 836 -12.92 -15.47 6.77
CA LEU A 836 -12.34 -14.14 6.95
C LEU A 836 -10.80 -14.16 7.02
N GLY A 837 -10.18 -15.33 7.20
CA GLY A 837 -8.76 -15.45 7.51
C GLY A 837 -8.41 -14.99 8.93
N ALA A 838 -9.38 -15.06 9.87
CA ALA A 838 -9.18 -14.74 11.28
C ALA A 838 -8.71 -16.01 12.03
N ASN A 839 -7.53 -16.48 11.67
CA ASN A 839 -7.02 -17.81 12.03
C ASN A 839 -6.45 -17.91 13.44
N ARG A 840 -6.46 -16.81 14.20
CA ARG A 840 -6.06 -16.76 15.61
C ARG A 840 -7.24 -16.39 16.53
N THR A 841 -8.47 -16.76 16.10
CA THR A 841 -9.73 -16.55 16.83
C THR A 841 -10.37 -17.88 17.16
N PHE A 842 -10.38 -18.25 18.45
CA PHE A 842 -10.81 -19.58 18.91
C PHE A 842 -11.46 -19.53 20.28
N PHE A 843 -12.32 -20.50 20.54
CA PHE A 843 -12.57 -21.00 21.89
C PHE A 843 -11.51 -22.04 22.25
N ASN A 844 -11.15 -22.15 23.52
CA ASN A 844 -10.16 -23.14 24.01
C ASN A 844 -8.84 -23.09 23.20
N PRO A 845 -8.10 -21.97 23.22
CA PRO A 845 -6.98 -21.72 22.34
C PRO A 845 -5.81 -22.71 22.48
N LEU A 846 -5.65 -23.39 23.60
CA LEU A 846 -4.61 -24.40 23.81
C LEU A 846 -4.74 -25.62 22.87
N LYS A 847 -5.87 -25.80 22.19
CA LYS A 847 -6.03 -26.79 21.13
C LYS A 847 -5.29 -26.42 19.84
N PHE A 848 -4.94 -25.16 19.65
CA PHE A 848 -4.43 -24.60 18.40
C PHE A 848 -3.10 -23.87 18.54
N LEU A 849 -2.81 -23.31 19.74
CA LEU A 849 -1.67 -22.44 20.01
C LEU A 849 -0.80 -22.98 21.15
N LEU A 850 0.46 -22.60 21.14
CA LEU A 850 1.35 -22.81 22.26
C LEU A 850 1.01 -21.84 23.40
N MET A 851 1.26 -22.23 24.64
CA MET A 851 0.93 -21.42 25.82
C MET A 851 1.58 -20.03 25.79
N ASN A 852 2.80 -19.90 25.28
CA ASN A 852 3.53 -18.63 25.18
C ASN A 852 2.98 -17.66 24.11
N GLU A 853 2.00 -18.10 23.31
CA GLU A 853 1.25 -17.27 22.35
C GLU A 853 -0.08 -16.75 22.90
N ILE A 854 -0.40 -17.12 24.15
CA ILE A 854 -1.66 -16.78 24.83
C ILE A 854 -1.33 -15.90 26.05
N ILE A 855 -1.98 -14.75 26.14
CA ILE A 855 -1.74 -13.82 27.25
C ILE A 855 -2.38 -14.37 28.53
N PRO A 856 -1.65 -14.42 29.68
CA PRO A 856 -2.22 -14.75 30.98
C PRO A 856 -3.32 -13.76 31.38
N THR A 857 -4.42 -14.25 31.94
CA THR A 857 -5.59 -13.45 32.26
C THR A 857 -5.64 -13.00 33.70
N GLU A 858 -5.66 -13.95 34.64
CA GLU A 858 -5.78 -13.71 36.08
C GLU A 858 -5.02 -14.76 36.88
N ASN A 859 -4.58 -14.43 38.10
CA ASN A 859 -4.19 -15.40 39.12
C ASN A 859 -5.41 -15.66 40.01
N ASP A 860 -6.29 -16.58 39.58
CA ASP A 860 -7.55 -16.90 40.26
C ASP A 860 -7.29 -17.54 41.63
N LYS A 861 -7.53 -16.80 42.72
CA LYS A 861 -7.35 -17.27 44.11
C LYS A 861 -8.60 -17.91 44.68
N THR A 862 -9.76 -17.77 44.05
CA THR A 862 -11.05 -18.12 44.61
C THR A 862 -11.53 -19.48 44.13
N PHE A 863 -11.66 -19.68 42.84
CA PHE A 863 -12.26 -20.86 42.21
C PHE A 863 -11.21 -21.88 41.78
N ARG A 864 -10.32 -21.52 40.87
CA ARG A 864 -9.35 -22.45 40.24
C ARG A 864 -8.03 -22.52 40.96
N LYS A 865 -7.70 -21.49 41.76
CA LYS A 865 -6.50 -21.39 42.61
C LYS A 865 -5.19 -21.55 41.85
N GLN A 866 -5.15 -20.96 40.60
CA GLN A 866 -4.00 -21.00 39.71
C GLN A 866 -4.00 -19.80 38.79
N GLN A 867 -2.87 -19.53 38.12
CA GLN A 867 -2.81 -18.59 37.02
C GLN A 867 -3.56 -19.12 35.81
N LEU A 868 -4.45 -18.32 35.23
CA LEU A 868 -5.21 -18.67 34.06
C LEU A 868 -4.49 -18.21 32.80
N GLN A 869 -4.07 -19.17 31.98
CA GLN A 869 -3.45 -18.94 30.68
C GLN A 869 -3.96 -19.98 29.69
N GLY A 870 -4.69 -19.54 28.66
CA GLY A 870 -5.34 -20.43 27.70
C GLY A 870 -6.68 -21.01 28.18
N TYR A 871 -7.08 -20.71 29.40
CA TYR A 871 -8.40 -21.04 29.98
C TYR A 871 -9.21 -19.77 30.15
N VAL A 872 -10.52 -19.83 29.84
CA VAL A 872 -11.41 -18.68 29.95
C VAL A 872 -11.45 -18.11 31.36
N HIS A 873 -11.40 -16.79 31.48
CA HIS A 873 -11.50 -16.09 32.77
C HIS A 873 -12.86 -16.32 33.44
N ASP A 874 -13.93 -16.19 32.67
CA ASP A 874 -15.30 -16.34 33.21
C ASP A 874 -15.55 -17.73 33.76
N GLN A 875 -16.00 -17.80 35.03
CA GLN A 875 -16.20 -19.05 35.75
C GLN A 875 -17.33 -19.88 35.16
N ALA A 876 -18.45 -19.25 34.76
CA ALA A 876 -19.59 -19.95 34.18
C ALA A 876 -19.22 -20.56 32.80
N SER A 877 -18.52 -19.79 31.99
CA SER A 877 -18.01 -20.27 30.70
C SER A 877 -17.02 -21.44 30.90
N ALA A 878 -16.11 -21.37 31.88
CA ALA A 878 -15.19 -22.46 32.19
C ALA A 878 -15.96 -23.73 32.59
N MET A 879 -17.02 -23.63 33.43
CA MET A 879 -17.89 -24.72 33.80
C MET A 879 -18.73 -25.26 32.63
N LEU A 880 -18.91 -24.50 31.58
CA LEU A 880 -19.52 -24.92 30.29
C LEU A 880 -18.49 -25.50 29.30
N GLY A 881 -17.24 -25.75 29.75
CA GLY A 881 -16.18 -26.32 28.94
C GLY A 881 -15.44 -25.28 28.05
N GLY A 882 -15.50 -24.02 28.45
CA GLY A 882 -14.82 -22.91 27.76
C GLY A 882 -15.54 -22.37 26.51
N VAL A 883 -16.71 -22.93 26.19
CA VAL A 883 -17.54 -22.51 25.03
C VAL A 883 -18.92 -22.09 25.53
N ALA A 884 -19.12 -20.77 25.65
CA ALA A 884 -20.40 -20.24 26.08
C ALA A 884 -20.76 -18.97 25.32
N GLY A 885 -22.07 -18.67 25.21
CA GLY A 885 -22.54 -17.53 24.39
C GLY A 885 -22.18 -16.16 24.96
N HIS A 886 -21.73 -16.05 26.21
CA HIS A 886 -21.39 -14.77 26.86
C HIS A 886 -19.90 -14.51 27.02
N ALA A 887 -19.04 -15.55 26.99
CA ALA A 887 -17.59 -15.46 27.16
C ALA A 887 -16.90 -16.74 26.67
N GLY A 888 -15.56 -16.71 26.49
CA GLY A 888 -14.71 -17.88 26.16
C GLY A 888 -13.98 -17.74 24.83
N LEU A 889 -14.24 -16.73 24.05
CA LEU A 889 -13.50 -16.47 22.80
C LEU A 889 -12.17 -15.80 23.10
N PHE A 890 -11.12 -16.25 22.43
CA PHE A 890 -9.79 -15.65 22.41
C PHE A 890 -9.47 -15.16 21.00
N SER A 891 -8.81 -14.01 20.90
CA SER A 891 -8.40 -13.44 19.61
C SER A 891 -7.29 -12.40 19.77
N ASN A 892 -6.74 -11.91 18.65
CA ASN A 892 -5.87 -10.76 18.55
C ASN A 892 -6.56 -9.57 17.86
N ALA A 893 -5.92 -8.40 17.92
CA ALA A 893 -6.53 -7.18 17.41
C ALA A 893 -6.69 -7.18 15.86
N ASN A 894 -5.76 -7.81 15.12
CA ASN A 894 -5.82 -7.91 13.67
C ASN A 894 -7.01 -8.74 13.17
N ASP A 895 -7.27 -9.88 13.79
CA ASP A 895 -8.37 -10.77 13.40
C ASP A 895 -9.73 -10.16 13.73
N LEU A 896 -9.83 -9.49 14.91
CA LEU A 896 -11.03 -8.71 15.24
C LEU A 896 -11.25 -7.57 14.26
N GLY A 897 -10.18 -6.92 13.80
CA GLY A 897 -10.23 -5.88 12.77
C GLY A 897 -10.88 -6.37 11.46
N LYS A 898 -10.58 -7.59 11.01
CA LYS A 898 -11.22 -8.21 9.81
C LYS A 898 -12.72 -8.43 10.03
N ILE A 899 -13.11 -8.96 11.19
CA ILE A 899 -14.51 -9.21 11.54
C ILE A 899 -15.30 -7.88 11.60
N LEU A 900 -14.73 -6.88 12.23
CA LEU A 900 -15.35 -5.55 12.36
C LEU A 900 -15.43 -4.83 11.01
N GLN A 901 -14.41 -4.97 10.15
CA GLN A 901 -14.43 -4.43 8.78
C GLN A 901 -15.53 -5.08 7.93
N MET A 902 -15.75 -6.38 8.08
CA MET A 902 -16.88 -7.08 7.44
C MET A 902 -18.22 -6.47 7.85
N LEU A 903 -18.42 -6.17 9.15
CA LEU A 903 -19.62 -5.49 9.63
C LEU A 903 -19.72 -4.05 9.10
N LEU A 904 -18.61 -3.30 9.10
CA LEU A 904 -18.55 -1.94 8.55
C LEU A 904 -18.95 -1.90 7.07
N GLN A 905 -18.58 -2.93 6.30
CA GLN A 905 -18.93 -3.07 4.88
C GLN A 905 -20.31 -3.73 4.64
N GLY A 906 -21.24 -3.63 5.59
CA GLY A 906 -22.57 -4.18 5.44
C GLY A 906 -22.62 -5.68 5.23
N GLY A 907 -21.73 -6.43 5.88
CA GLY A 907 -21.70 -7.89 5.86
C GLY A 907 -20.92 -8.51 4.68
N THR A 908 -20.02 -7.75 4.05
CA THR A 908 -19.17 -8.24 2.94
C THR A 908 -17.69 -8.08 3.28
N TYR A 909 -16.86 -9.08 2.94
CA TYR A 909 -15.41 -9.00 3.05
C TYR A 909 -14.74 -10.07 2.19
N GLY A 910 -13.61 -9.75 1.53
CA GLY A 910 -12.88 -10.70 0.70
C GLY A 910 -13.67 -11.24 -0.49
N ALA A 911 -14.56 -10.43 -1.06
CA ALA A 911 -15.53 -10.77 -2.10
C ALA A 911 -16.59 -11.81 -1.68
N VAL A 912 -16.70 -12.10 -0.38
CA VAL A 912 -17.71 -13.01 0.18
C VAL A 912 -18.77 -12.21 0.96
N ARG A 913 -20.04 -12.51 0.76
CA ARG A 913 -21.15 -11.97 1.54
C ARG A 913 -21.50 -12.90 2.69
N TYR A 914 -21.33 -12.39 3.90
CA TYR A 914 -21.65 -13.09 5.15
C TYR A 914 -23.09 -12.85 5.60
N PHE A 915 -23.56 -11.62 5.45
CA PHE A 915 -24.92 -11.16 5.77
C PHE A 915 -25.45 -10.22 4.70
N SER A 916 -26.77 -10.04 4.63
CA SER A 916 -27.35 -8.90 3.93
C SER A 916 -27.06 -7.59 4.68
N GLU A 917 -27.03 -6.50 3.96
CA GLU A 917 -26.83 -5.17 4.55
C GLU A 917 -27.95 -4.82 5.53
N GLU A 918 -29.18 -5.21 5.19
CA GLU A 918 -30.35 -5.06 6.03
C GLU A 918 -30.20 -5.76 7.37
N THR A 919 -29.66 -6.99 7.39
CA THR A 919 -29.39 -7.72 8.64
C THR A 919 -28.37 -6.98 9.51
N VAL A 920 -27.26 -6.52 8.92
CA VAL A 920 -26.27 -5.75 9.68
C VAL A 920 -26.91 -4.49 10.27
N LYS A 921 -27.58 -3.69 9.45
CA LYS A 921 -28.24 -2.46 9.88
C LYS A 921 -29.29 -2.73 10.96
N TYR A 922 -30.09 -3.79 10.83
CA TYR A 922 -31.11 -4.15 11.79
C TYR A 922 -30.51 -4.49 13.16
N PHE A 923 -29.48 -5.33 13.21
CA PHE A 923 -28.86 -5.73 14.47
C PHE A 923 -28.05 -4.62 15.14
N THR A 924 -27.47 -3.70 14.37
CA THR A 924 -26.68 -2.59 14.92
C THR A 924 -27.51 -1.34 15.26
N SER A 925 -28.80 -1.30 14.90
CA SER A 925 -29.72 -0.23 15.23
C SER A 925 -30.30 -0.36 16.64
N ALA A 926 -30.58 0.78 17.29
CA ALA A 926 -31.24 0.79 18.59
C ALA A 926 -32.78 0.70 18.41
N HIS A 927 -33.39 -0.30 19.01
CA HIS A 927 -34.83 -0.60 18.86
C HIS A 927 -35.71 0.01 19.96
N PHE A 928 -35.14 0.37 21.11
CA PHE A 928 -35.88 0.75 22.30
C PHE A 928 -35.41 2.09 22.91
N LEU A 929 -34.96 3.02 22.09
CA LEU A 929 -34.50 4.35 22.51
C LEU A 929 -35.57 5.10 23.30
N ALA A 930 -36.85 5.01 22.89
CA ALA A 930 -37.98 5.62 23.60
C ALA A 930 -38.13 5.12 25.06
N ASN A 931 -37.61 3.92 25.37
CA ASN A 931 -37.61 3.31 26.68
C ASN A 931 -36.28 3.51 27.44
N GLY A 932 -35.42 4.40 26.96
CA GLY A 932 -34.10 4.67 27.54
C GLY A 932 -33.07 3.56 27.29
N ASN A 933 -33.34 2.60 26.41
CA ASN A 933 -32.40 1.55 26.04
C ASN A 933 -31.71 1.85 24.72
N ARG A 934 -30.44 2.24 24.76
CA ARG A 934 -29.64 2.59 23.58
C ARG A 934 -29.13 1.40 22.78
N ARG A 935 -29.22 0.17 23.31
CA ARG A 935 -28.63 -1.01 22.70
C ARG A 935 -29.20 -1.37 21.33
N GLY A 936 -28.36 -1.82 20.44
CA GLY A 936 -28.71 -2.66 19.33
C GLY A 936 -28.94 -4.12 19.78
N LEU A 937 -29.10 -5.02 18.83
CA LEU A 937 -29.29 -6.44 19.16
C LEU A 937 -27.91 -7.10 19.37
N GLY A 938 -27.52 -7.21 20.63
CA GLY A 938 -26.19 -7.67 21.10
C GLY A 938 -25.17 -6.53 21.23
N PHE A 939 -25.20 -5.53 20.40
CA PHE A 939 -24.21 -4.43 20.37
C PHE A 939 -24.52 -3.31 21.38
N ASP A 940 -23.48 -2.67 21.90
CA ASP A 940 -23.58 -1.41 22.62
C ASP A 940 -23.46 -0.23 21.65
N LYS A 941 -23.96 0.95 22.06
CA LYS A 941 -24.01 2.15 21.23
C LYS A 941 -23.66 3.41 22.03
N GLN A 942 -23.39 4.49 21.33
CA GLN A 942 -23.16 5.82 21.88
C GLN A 942 -24.35 6.29 22.73
N VAL A 943 -24.09 6.99 23.84
CA VAL A 943 -25.12 7.71 24.61
C VAL A 943 -25.39 9.06 23.96
N VAL A 944 -26.37 9.11 23.06
CA VAL A 944 -26.62 10.29 22.23
C VAL A 944 -27.02 11.53 23.05
N SER A 945 -27.75 11.34 24.17
CA SER A 945 -28.20 12.44 25.04
C SER A 945 -27.07 13.08 25.85
N ASP A 946 -25.98 12.37 26.08
CA ASP A 946 -24.80 12.84 26.83
C ASP A 946 -23.55 12.12 26.33
N PRO A 947 -23.01 12.56 25.16
CA PRO A 947 -21.83 11.95 24.57
C PRO A 947 -20.62 11.96 25.51
N GLY A 948 -19.91 10.81 25.62
CA GLY A 948 -18.76 10.63 26.49
C GLY A 948 -19.06 10.10 27.89
N THR A 949 -20.34 10.02 28.31
CA THR A 949 -20.75 9.38 29.57
C THR A 949 -20.96 7.86 29.43
N GLY A 950 -20.98 7.36 28.21
CA GLY A 950 -21.19 5.95 27.87
C GLY A 950 -19.89 5.14 27.79
N PRO A 951 -19.97 3.97 27.13
CA PRO A 951 -18.82 3.09 26.99
C PRO A 951 -17.82 3.54 25.92
N VAL A 952 -18.10 4.60 25.18
CA VAL A 952 -17.33 5.10 24.02
C VAL A 952 -16.97 6.57 24.21
N CYS A 953 -16.01 7.07 23.47
CA CYS A 953 -15.58 8.47 23.47
C CYS A 953 -16.68 9.42 22.93
N ALA A 954 -16.53 10.71 23.20
CA ALA A 954 -17.55 11.72 22.85
C ALA A 954 -17.72 11.92 21.33
N SER A 955 -16.65 11.77 20.56
CA SER A 955 -16.65 11.98 19.11
C SER A 955 -17.24 10.81 18.29
N ALA A 956 -17.51 9.67 18.91
CA ALA A 956 -18.14 8.55 18.21
C ALA A 956 -19.55 8.92 17.73
N SER A 957 -19.93 8.49 16.54
CA SER A 957 -21.23 8.83 15.96
C SER A 957 -22.39 8.09 16.63
N ALA A 958 -23.63 8.59 16.43
CA ALA A 958 -24.83 7.93 16.88
C ALA A 958 -25.05 6.55 16.21
N ASN A 959 -24.53 6.36 15.01
CA ASN A 959 -24.60 5.10 14.27
C ASN A 959 -23.53 4.10 14.72
N SER A 960 -22.53 4.55 15.49
CA SER A 960 -21.44 3.68 15.95
C SER A 960 -21.94 2.57 16.89
N PHE A 961 -21.25 1.46 16.91
CA PHE A 961 -21.57 0.27 17.70
C PHE A 961 -20.34 -0.54 18.08
N GLY A 962 -20.43 -1.30 19.15
CA GLY A 962 -19.33 -2.13 19.62
C GLY A 962 -19.64 -2.88 20.89
N HIS A 963 -18.62 -3.30 21.62
CA HIS A 963 -18.74 -3.92 22.94
C HIS A 963 -17.45 -3.85 23.75
N SER A 964 -17.54 -3.89 25.07
CA SER A 964 -16.40 -4.00 25.99
C SER A 964 -16.39 -5.35 26.69
N GLY A 965 -15.18 -5.83 27.05
CA GLY A 965 -14.96 -7.05 27.83
C GLY A 965 -14.45 -6.76 29.24
N PHE A 966 -14.80 -7.63 30.19
CA PHE A 966 -14.38 -7.53 31.59
C PHE A 966 -12.86 -7.56 31.76
N THR A 967 -12.16 -8.33 30.93
CA THR A 967 -10.71 -8.46 30.91
C THR A 967 -9.98 -7.19 30.46
N GLY A 968 -10.71 -6.18 29.98
CA GLY A 968 -10.16 -4.90 29.49
C GLY A 968 -10.24 -4.74 27.98
N THR A 969 -10.75 -5.74 27.29
CA THR A 969 -10.90 -5.75 25.83
C THR A 969 -12.02 -4.82 25.36
N TYR A 970 -11.89 -4.32 24.11
CA TYR A 970 -12.80 -3.35 23.54
C TYR A 970 -12.77 -3.38 22.02
N VAL A 971 -13.93 -3.36 21.41
CA VAL A 971 -14.10 -3.31 19.94
C VAL A 971 -15.17 -2.28 19.60
N TRP A 972 -14.92 -1.47 18.57
CA TRP A 972 -15.86 -0.45 18.13
C TRP A 972 -15.80 -0.20 16.63
N VAL A 973 -16.95 0.06 16.03
CA VAL A 973 -17.12 0.40 14.60
C VAL A 973 -17.91 1.70 14.51
N ASP A 974 -17.44 2.63 13.72
CA ASP A 974 -18.16 3.86 13.38
C ASP A 974 -18.39 3.93 11.86
N PRO A 975 -19.62 3.69 11.38
CA PRO A 975 -19.93 3.74 9.96
C PRO A 975 -19.83 5.16 9.37
N ASP A 976 -20.09 6.20 10.15
CA ASP A 976 -20.10 7.59 9.67
C ASP A 976 -18.67 8.09 9.37
N GLU A 977 -17.68 7.61 10.15
CA GLU A 977 -16.26 7.94 9.98
C GLU A 977 -15.48 6.81 9.25
N ASN A 978 -16.16 5.72 8.88
CA ASN A 978 -15.54 4.51 8.33
C ASN A 978 -14.39 3.99 9.21
N LEU A 979 -14.55 4.07 10.55
CA LEU A 979 -13.51 3.78 11.54
C LEU A 979 -13.77 2.46 12.25
N VAL A 980 -12.72 1.65 12.37
CA VAL A 980 -12.65 0.44 13.20
C VAL A 980 -11.59 0.64 14.27
N PHE A 981 -11.95 0.41 15.53
CA PHE A 981 -11.05 0.47 16.68
C PHE A 981 -11.09 -0.80 17.51
N VAL A 982 -9.90 -1.34 17.84
CA VAL A 982 -9.75 -2.47 18.76
C VAL A 982 -8.69 -2.15 19.80
N PHE A 983 -9.00 -2.44 21.05
CA PHE A 983 -8.07 -2.38 22.17
C PHE A 983 -8.15 -3.67 22.98
N LEU A 984 -7.02 -4.38 23.15
CA LEU A 984 -6.93 -5.61 23.93
C LEU A 984 -5.89 -5.47 25.03
N CYS A 985 -6.28 -5.84 26.25
CA CYS A 985 -5.36 -5.95 27.38
C CYS A 985 -5.83 -6.98 28.40
N ASN A 986 -4.99 -7.31 29.36
CA ASN A 986 -5.30 -8.19 30.47
C ASN A 986 -5.32 -7.42 31.81
N ARG A 987 -6.21 -6.39 31.94
CA ARG A 987 -6.31 -5.56 33.14
C ARG A 987 -6.52 -6.37 34.43
N VAL A 988 -7.14 -7.53 34.29
CA VAL A 988 -7.44 -8.43 35.42
C VAL A 988 -6.20 -9.22 35.89
N TYR A 989 -5.05 -9.09 35.25
CA TYR A 989 -3.80 -9.67 35.70
C TYR A 989 -3.07 -8.73 36.68
N PRO A 990 -2.61 -9.21 37.84
CA PRO A 990 -2.84 -10.57 38.38
C PRO A 990 -4.18 -10.72 39.12
N VAL A 991 -4.93 -9.62 39.34
CA VAL A 991 -6.17 -9.60 40.14
C VAL A 991 -7.32 -8.90 39.45
N ALA A 992 -8.52 -9.44 39.50
CA ALA A 992 -9.71 -8.96 38.79
C ALA A 992 -10.21 -7.57 39.26
N GLU A 993 -9.87 -7.18 40.52
CA GLU A 993 -10.27 -5.90 41.13
C GLU A 993 -9.55 -4.68 40.57
N ASN A 994 -8.53 -4.87 39.74
CA ASN A 994 -7.83 -3.75 39.10
C ASN A 994 -8.78 -2.97 38.15
N ASN A 995 -9.23 -1.80 38.59
CA ASN A 995 -10.13 -0.93 37.84
C ASN A 995 -9.43 0.32 37.26
N LYS A 996 -8.09 0.36 37.26
CA LYS A 996 -7.32 1.53 36.80
C LYS A 996 -7.59 1.88 35.34
N ILE A 997 -7.87 0.90 34.50
CA ILE A 997 -8.22 1.15 33.08
C ILE A 997 -9.46 2.03 32.94
N LEU A 998 -10.41 1.90 33.87
CA LEU A 998 -11.65 2.71 33.91
C LEU A 998 -11.39 4.06 34.52
N SER A 999 -10.74 4.14 35.71
CA SER A 999 -10.46 5.39 36.39
C SER A 999 -9.52 6.33 35.61
N LEU A 1000 -8.65 5.78 34.76
CA LEU A 1000 -7.76 6.53 33.88
C LEU A 1000 -8.35 6.76 32.48
N ASN A 1001 -9.55 6.26 32.18
CA ASN A 1001 -10.24 6.38 30.90
C ASN A 1001 -9.38 5.97 29.67
N ILE A 1002 -8.43 5.02 29.82
CA ILE A 1002 -7.45 4.69 28.78
C ILE A 1002 -8.11 4.36 27.45
N ARG A 1003 -9.15 3.49 27.45
CA ARG A 1003 -9.84 3.06 26.22
C ARG A 1003 -10.52 4.22 25.49
N THR A 1004 -11.25 5.03 26.23
CA THR A 1004 -12.01 6.18 25.67
C THR A 1004 -11.08 7.30 25.24
N ASN A 1005 -9.99 7.55 25.98
CA ASN A 1005 -8.97 8.54 25.60
C ASN A 1005 -8.24 8.12 24.32
N LEU A 1006 -7.86 6.84 24.19
CA LEU A 1006 -7.21 6.31 23.01
C LEU A 1006 -8.15 6.34 21.79
N HIS A 1007 -9.42 5.99 22.01
CA HIS A 1007 -10.43 6.05 20.96
C HIS A 1007 -10.70 7.50 20.52
N GLN A 1008 -10.81 8.44 21.48
CA GLN A 1008 -10.95 9.87 21.19
C GLN A 1008 -9.77 10.40 20.37
N ALA A 1009 -8.54 10.05 20.78
CA ALA A 1009 -7.34 10.47 20.06
C ALA A 1009 -7.35 10.03 18.58
N MET A 1010 -7.95 8.86 18.24
CA MET A 1010 -8.09 8.45 16.84
C MET A 1010 -9.04 9.34 16.05
N TYR A 1011 -10.13 9.82 16.64
CA TYR A 1011 -10.99 10.82 16.00
C TYR A 1011 -10.30 12.18 15.85
N ASP A 1012 -9.55 12.59 16.89
CA ASP A 1012 -8.82 13.86 16.88
C ASP A 1012 -7.71 13.86 15.81
N ALA A 1013 -7.23 12.70 15.43
CA ALA A 1013 -6.23 12.52 14.38
C ALA A 1013 -6.81 12.52 12.95
N ILE A 1014 -8.13 12.51 12.78
CA ILE A 1014 -8.75 12.53 11.44
C ILE A 1014 -8.43 13.88 10.79
N ILE A 1015 -7.79 13.82 9.61
CA ILE A 1015 -7.56 15.01 8.79
C ILE A 1015 -8.92 15.47 8.27
N LYS A 1016 -9.28 16.69 8.61
CA LYS A 1016 -10.50 17.36 8.10
C LYS A 1016 -10.10 18.10 6.83
N ASP A 1017 -10.90 17.93 5.78
CA ASP A 1017 -10.73 18.62 4.48
C ASP A 1017 -10.88 20.13 4.61
#